data_bb3233de1abc990e06b5c663d653c2af
#
_entry.id   bb3233de1abc990e06b5c663d653c2af
#
_cell.length_a   1.000
_cell.length_b   1.000
_cell.length_c   1.000
_cell.angle_alpha   90.00
_cell.angle_beta   90.00
_cell.angle_gamma   90.00
#
_symmetry.space_group_name_H-M   'P 1'
#
loop_
_entity.id
_entity.type
_entity.pdbx_description
1 polymer ?
#
loop_
_entity_poly.entity_id
_entity_poly.type
_entity_poly.pdbx_seq_one_letter_code
_entity_poly.pdbx_strand_id
1 'polypeptide(L)'
;MPRLNPLLPSPVFSRSLLSAVILTVAGCVSQPPLSPLLQSLPERVELQQVPFFAQSAHQGAPAALAELLTQQGVATTPEALGKELRLPEQEARLQLNIEAVANQYGLLLHPLRANLPALLNQVAAGYPVLLRLNQGAAWRPQPRYAVLIGYDRNQQILLLRSGNDKRLEISFADFSRDWSAAGEWAVLLLNLNQLPQPAAGPSVPAPGMPASAQAAGEAAIARTEELLNLRRRWQQAAGSERAQGREQLQNKAEQRRQLLSQLLPNYPQEVLRVMIPNDQQVGLPPEVVSQLEQQLELEGQLEVLYEDYEDGSAKLRHFLKSTFGERFELRLAQPQRQWRSGQRVRAQGWLLAHPDAANEPIQGDLLVNDDDSGLLLLADTGTSSGSDLAYDLPNALGPQRTLAILVNFQDNPSNKPWTSEQVASLVFGSVSDFFKENSSQQTWLTGSVAGWYNIPVNSTVCDGFAIEQYGKSAAQAAGYNLSNYDRFLFIFPQNACGYSGMGQVGTLPSSAWIHNSLLLRTIGHELGHNLGLQHAHALDCGDTSLSGTCTAQEYGDTLDIMGYTGTVGHLNAFNKERLGWLASSNIIAVNSAGSFTLAPTSNPTTSAKALKIAKGLDASGAPSYYYLEYRQPLGFDAQITDRGVVDPANVFQGVTVRQASPSNGNSGYLLDMTPGSNFVDMKDAALVSGRSFNDTSNGIYISTQWTDASQALVSVDFGGASAPVCTRNAPTISVSPAQSSWLPAGSSYSYSATLTNQDSSGCANSSFSLSSVKPSGWSANVGNSSLSLAPGASASFSLSVGAPSTASNGFYNVGASASANAFSGTGGASFVVDNPTASNQAPKALADSVTLSSLTPVNINVLANDSDPEGSALSIVTFTQGAKGKVSLNSNGTLTYSPAKSLKGTDQFSYTISDGKLSASATVSISLKR
;
A
#
# COMPACT_ATOMS: atom_id res chain seq x y z
N MET A 1 25.84 71.20 -22.78
CA MET A 1 25.37 72.60 -22.95
C MET A 1 24.38 72.66 -24.10
N PRO A 2 23.27 73.42 -24.09
CA PRO A 2 22.42 73.75 -22.96
C PRO A 2 20.91 73.37 -23.21
N ARG A 3 20.15 73.21 -22.14
CA ARG A 3 18.96 74.04 -21.73
C ARG A 3 17.77 74.05 -22.72
N LEU A 4 16.49 73.87 -22.37
CA LEU A 4 15.65 74.39 -21.30
C LEU A 4 14.28 73.75 -21.41
N ASN A 5 13.63 73.38 -20.25
CA ASN A 5 12.17 73.40 -20.08
C ASN A 5 11.56 74.79 -20.38
N PRO A 6 10.21 74.97 -20.56
CA PRO A 6 9.25 74.74 -19.52
C PRO A 6 7.77 74.51 -19.93
N LEU A 7 7.00 74.07 -18.92
CA LEU A 7 5.61 74.52 -18.55
C LEU A 7 4.33 73.95 -19.27
N LEU A 8 3.52 73.42 -18.44
CA LEU A 8 2.06 73.20 -18.43
C LEU A 8 1.23 74.35 -19.01
N PRO A 9 -0.08 74.15 -19.41
CA PRO A 9 -1.12 73.91 -18.44
C PRO A 9 -2.28 72.94 -18.92
N SER A 10 -3.03 72.46 -17.95
CA SER A 10 -4.34 71.88 -18.14
C SER A 10 -5.39 72.92 -18.70
N PRO A 11 -6.47 72.42 -19.33
CA PRO A 11 -7.75 72.80 -18.79
C PRO A 11 -8.80 71.68 -18.74
N VAL A 12 -9.62 71.85 -17.77
CA VAL A 12 -10.99 71.32 -17.55
C VAL A 12 -11.91 71.72 -18.67
N PHE A 13 -12.81 70.85 -19.13
CA PHE A 13 -14.23 71.07 -19.57
C PHE A 13 -14.76 69.82 -20.23
N SER A 14 -15.78 69.31 -19.80
CA SER A 14 -17.22 69.46 -19.73
C SER A 14 -17.91 68.30 -20.47
N ARG A 15 -19.01 67.86 -19.88
CA ARG A 15 -19.97 66.80 -20.29
C ARG A 15 -20.54 67.12 -21.68
N SER A 16 -20.63 66.06 -22.52
CA SER A 16 -21.70 66.00 -23.53
C SER A 16 -22.14 64.53 -23.65
N LEU A 17 -23.45 64.34 -23.47
CA LEU A 17 -24.19 63.10 -23.71
C LEU A 17 -24.11 62.74 -25.21
N LEU A 18 -23.76 61.43 -25.42
CA LEU A 18 -24.11 60.75 -26.66
C LEU A 18 -24.63 59.35 -26.26
N SER A 19 -25.94 59.18 -26.43
CA SER A 19 -26.67 57.94 -26.28
C SER A 19 -26.21 56.96 -27.37
N ALA A 20 -25.45 55.93 -27.04
CA ALA A 20 -25.23 54.77 -27.89
C ALA A 20 -26.03 53.63 -27.35
N VAL A 21 -26.99 53.15 -28.15
CA VAL A 21 -27.76 51.90 -27.92
C VAL A 21 -26.78 50.74 -27.86
N ILE A 22 -26.55 50.20 -26.67
CA ILE A 22 -25.83 48.92 -26.48
C ILE A 22 -26.87 47.84 -26.56
N LEU A 23 -26.86 47.09 -27.67
CA LEU A 23 -27.49 45.78 -27.74
C LEU A 23 -26.80 44.88 -26.68
N THR A 24 -27.50 44.56 -25.61
CA THR A 24 -27.14 43.52 -24.68
C THR A 24 -27.27 42.14 -25.39
N VAL A 25 -26.17 41.68 -25.97
CA VAL A 25 -26.02 40.24 -26.22
C VAL A 25 -25.80 39.60 -24.85
N ALA A 26 -26.86 39.01 -24.29
CA ALA A 26 -26.75 38.09 -23.18
C ALA A 26 -26.02 36.84 -23.67
N GLY A 27 -24.69 36.88 -23.66
CA GLY A 27 -23.86 35.69 -23.77
C GLY A 27 -24.04 34.90 -22.50
N CYS A 28 -24.69 33.76 -22.56
CA CYS A 28 -24.58 32.72 -21.53
C CYS A 28 -23.09 32.34 -21.45
N VAL A 29 -22.40 32.89 -20.48
CA VAL A 29 -21.10 32.34 -20.08
C VAL A 29 -21.39 30.96 -19.47
N SER A 30 -21.27 29.90 -20.28
CA SER A 30 -21.31 28.54 -19.77
C SER A 30 -20.13 28.39 -18.79
N GLN A 31 -20.47 28.21 -17.54
CA GLN A 31 -19.47 27.86 -16.54
C GLN A 31 -18.76 26.57 -17.00
N PRO A 32 -17.42 26.43 -16.81
CA PRO A 32 -16.73 25.20 -17.16
C PRO A 32 -17.36 24.02 -16.42
N PRO A 33 -17.50 22.88 -17.07
CA PRO A 33 -18.09 21.69 -16.44
C PRO A 33 -17.29 21.31 -15.18
N LEU A 34 -18.02 20.98 -14.11
CA LEU A 34 -17.40 20.48 -12.87
C LEU A 34 -16.62 19.20 -13.17
N SER A 35 -15.49 19.01 -12.51
CA SER A 35 -14.73 17.76 -12.63
C SER A 35 -15.60 16.54 -12.26
N PRO A 36 -15.38 15.38 -12.87
CA PRO A 36 -16.13 14.14 -12.55
C PRO A 36 -16.14 13.81 -11.05
N LEU A 37 -15.05 14.07 -10.34
CA LEU A 37 -14.94 13.89 -8.90
C LEU A 37 -15.90 14.76 -8.09
N LEU A 38 -16.20 15.96 -8.58
CA LEU A 38 -17.17 16.83 -7.94
C LEU A 38 -18.62 16.41 -8.24
N GLN A 39 -18.85 15.72 -9.35
CA GLN A 39 -20.19 15.29 -9.75
C GLN A 39 -20.73 14.17 -8.86
N SER A 40 -19.88 13.34 -8.27
CA SER A 40 -20.26 12.23 -7.36
C SER A 40 -20.65 12.68 -5.95
N LEU A 41 -20.30 13.90 -5.54
CA LEU A 41 -20.64 14.42 -4.21
C LEU A 41 -22.09 14.90 -4.14
N PRO A 42 -22.72 15.00 -2.94
CA PRO A 42 -24.03 15.64 -2.76
C PRO A 42 -24.07 17.03 -3.38
N GLU A 43 -25.22 17.45 -3.90
CA GLU A 43 -25.35 18.78 -4.54
C GLU A 43 -25.06 19.93 -3.57
N ARG A 44 -25.50 19.76 -2.32
CA ARG A 44 -25.30 20.75 -1.25
C ARG A 44 -25.07 20.07 0.09
N VAL A 45 -24.11 20.59 0.84
CA VAL A 45 -23.80 20.20 2.22
C VAL A 45 -23.61 21.45 3.06
N GLU A 46 -24.12 21.45 4.31
CA GLU A 46 -23.84 22.49 5.29
C GLU A 46 -23.83 21.89 6.69
N LEU A 47 -22.70 21.97 7.39
CA LEU A 47 -22.48 21.43 8.73
C LEU A 47 -23.02 22.39 9.79
N GLN A 48 -24.26 22.17 10.25
CA GLN A 48 -24.98 23.05 11.19
C GLN A 48 -24.41 23.03 12.60
N GLN A 49 -23.72 21.95 12.99
CA GLN A 49 -23.26 21.72 14.37
C GLN A 49 -21.91 22.37 14.69
N VAL A 50 -21.22 22.95 13.71
CA VAL A 50 -19.96 23.66 13.96
C VAL A 50 -20.27 24.98 14.68
N PRO A 51 -19.74 25.24 15.88
CA PRO A 51 -19.96 26.50 16.59
C PRO A 51 -19.31 27.67 15.83
N PHE A 52 -19.67 28.89 16.21
CA PHE A 52 -19.10 30.11 15.61
C PHE A 52 -18.58 31.02 16.71
N PHE A 53 -17.31 31.46 16.57
CA PHE A 53 -16.69 32.49 17.38
C PHE A 53 -16.30 33.67 16.50
N ALA A 54 -16.90 34.86 16.75
CA ALA A 54 -16.53 36.09 16.03
C ALA A 54 -15.05 36.43 16.23
N GLN A 55 -14.36 36.83 15.19
CA GLN A 55 -12.92 37.07 15.20
C GLN A 55 -12.62 38.55 15.36
N SER A 56 -11.86 38.92 16.39
CA SER A 56 -11.22 40.23 16.52
C SER A 56 -9.81 40.21 15.89
N ALA A 57 -9.13 41.38 15.89
CA ALA A 57 -7.75 41.46 15.43
C ALA A 57 -6.85 40.45 16.16
N HIS A 58 -6.03 39.69 15.40
CA HIS A 58 -5.15 38.59 15.85
C HIS A 58 -5.86 37.35 16.43
N GLN A 59 -7.18 37.24 16.34
CA GLN A 59 -7.94 36.11 16.85
C GLN A 59 -8.46 35.16 15.74
N GLY A 60 -8.04 35.32 14.49
CA GLY A 60 -8.53 34.48 13.40
C GLY A 60 -8.22 32.99 13.57
N ALA A 61 -6.98 32.65 13.85
CA ALA A 61 -6.60 31.24 14.10
C ALA A 61 -7.13 30.70 15.42
N PRO A 62 -7.07 31.41 16.56
CA PRO A 62 -7.68 30.96 17.81
C PRO A 62 -9.18 30.70 17.71
N ALA A 63 -9.92 31.57 17.02
CA ALA A 63 -11.37 31.40 16.86
C ALA A 63 -11.70 30.20 15.97
N ALA A 64 -11.05 30.06 14.83
CA ALA A 64 -11.24 28.92 13.93
C ALA A 64 -10.83 27.58 14.61
N LEU A 65 -9.76 27.58 15.40
CA LEU A 65 -9.38 26.41 16.19
C LEU A 65 -10.38 26.12 17.31
N ALA A 66 -10.91 27.16 18.00
CA ALA A 66 -11.94 27.00 19.02
C ALA A 66 -13.23 26.39 18.46
N GLU A 67 -13.62 26.76 17.22
CA GLU A 67 -14.77 26.19 16.53
C GLU A 67 -14.62 24.66 16.35
N LEU A 68 -13.45 24.20 15.91
CA LEU A 68 -13.17 22.80 15.72
C LEU A 68 -13.02 22.03 17.02
N LEU A 69 -12.28 22.57 18.00
CA LEU A 69 -12.12 21.96 19.32
C LEU A 69 -13.47 21.79 20.04
N THR A 70 -14.31 22.82 19.98
CA THR A 70 -15.64 22.77 20.61
C THR A 70 -16.55 21.77 19.91
N GLN A 71 -16.46 21.64 18.59
CA GLN A 71 -17.19 20.60 17.84
C GLN A 71 -16.76 19.19 18.28
N GLN A 72 -15.49 19.00 18.64
CA GLN A 72 -14.95 17.74 19.16
C GLN A 72 -15.22 17.54 20.67
N GLY A 73 -16.02 18.40 21.28
CA GLY A 73 -16.41 18.30 22.69
C GLY A 73 -15.42 18.92 23.67
N VAL A 74 -14.40 19.62 23.19
CA VAL A 74 -13.44 20.34 24.03
C VAL A 74 -13.97 21.74 24.36
N ALA A 75 -14.24 22.01 25.63
CA ALA A 75 -14.67 23.34 26.09
C ALA A 75 -13.48 24.30 26.09
N THR A 76 -13.45 25.25 25.15
CA THR A 76 -12.39 26.28 25.06
C THR A 76 -12.93 27.58 24.48
N THR A 77 -12.12 28.64 24.54
CA THR A 77 -12.45 29.96 23.97
C THR A 77 -11.31 30.50 23.13
N PRO A 78 -11.57 31.39 22.16
CA PRO A 78 -10.51 32.03 21.38
C PRO A 78 -9.46 32.76 22.23
N GLU A 79 -9.85 33.34 23.38
CA GLU A 79 -8.96 34.05 24.29
C GLU A 79 -7.99 33.08 24.99
N ALA A 80 -8.50 31.91 25.43
CA ALA A 80 -7.66 30.88 26.05
C ALA A 80 -6.64 30.34 25.01
N LEU A 81 -7.10 29.99 23.82
CA LEU A 81 -6.26 29.50 22.73
C LEU A 81 -5.25 30.55 22.22
N GLY A 82 -5.60 31.84 22.23
CA GLY A 82 -4.67 32.90 21.88
C GLY A 82 -3.44 32.91 22.78
N LYS A 83 -3.61 32.62 24.07
CA LYS A 83 -2.50 32.49 25.02
C LYS A 83 -1.69 31.22 24.79
N GLU A 84 -2.34 30.11 24.54
CA GLU A 84 -1.68 28.81 24.26
C GLU A 84 -0.89 28.84 22.96
N LEU A 85 -1.41 29.52 21.93
CA LEU A 85 -0.76 29.76 20.63
C LEU A 85 0.35 30.83 20.71
N ARG A 86 0.53 31.48 21.87
CA ARG A 86 1.52 32.54 22.11
C ARG A 86 1.44 33.70 21.11
N LEU A 87 0.24 34.17 20.87
CA LEU A 87 0.00 35.30 19.97
C LEU A 87 0.06 36.65 20.74
N PRO A 88 0.58 37.72 20.09
CA PRO A 88 1.08 37.80 18.71
C PRO A 88 2.54 37.40 18.51
N GLU A 89 3.28 37.06 19.57
CA GLU A 89 4.74 36.88 19.57
C GLU A 89 5.26 35.80 18.62
N GLN A 90 4.47 34.78 18.35
CA GLN A 90 4.86 33.64 17.50
C GLN A 90 4.01 33.47 16.24
N GLU A 91 3.51 34.54 15.66
CA GLU A 91 2.66 34.49 14.47
C GLU A 91 3.35 33.79 13.26
N ALA A 92 4.66 33.90 13.11
CA ALA A 92 5.43 33.23 12.08
C ALA A 92 5.47 31.69 12.21
N ARG A 93 5.18 31.15 13.42
CA ARG A 93 5.14 29.70 13.71
C ARG A 93 3.73 29.20 14.01
N LEU A 94 2.73 29.99 13.66
CA LEU A 94 1.35 29.76 14.09
C LEU A 94 0.79 28.40 13.66
N GLN A 95 1.11 27.90 12.48
CA GLN A 95 0.68 26.57 12.00
C GLN A 95 1.24 25.45 12.87
N LEU A 96 2.52 25.51 13.25
CA LEU A 96 3.15 24.56 14.15
C LEU A 96 2.57 24.63 15.56
N ASN A 97 2.24 25.83 16.02
CA ASN A 97 1.63 26.03 17.32
C ASN A 97 0.18 25.52 17.36
N ILE A 98 -0.60 25.65 16.27
CA ILE A 98 -1.94 25.06 16.14
C ILE A 98 -1.87 23.55 16.31
N GLU A 99 -0.90 22.91 15.67
CA GLU A 99 -0.69 21.47 15.78
C GLU A 99 -0.32 21.06 17.22
N ALA A 100 0.61 21.77 17.83
CA ALA A 100 1.02 21.51 19.21
C ALA A 100 -0.15 21.65 20.19
N VAL A 101 -0.99 22.68 20.03
CA VAL A 101 -2.18 22.91 20.87
C VAL A 101 -3.24 21.83 20.61
N ALA A 102 -3.53 21.47 19.37
CA ALA A 102 -4.47 20.39 19.06
C ALA A 102 -4.05 19.06 19.72
N ASN A 103 -2.76 18.75 19.67
CA ASN A 103 -2.18 17.55 20.29
C ASN A 103 -2.29 17.56 21.83
N GLN A 104 -2.25 18.73 22.48
CA GLN A 104 -2.46 18.83 23.93
C GLN A 104 -3.88 18.41 24.34
N TYR A 105 -4.86 18.64 23.47
CA TYR A 105 -6.25 18.22 23.66
C TYR A 105 -6.52 16.77 23.18
N GLY A 106 -5.47 16.02 22.79
CA GLY A 106 -5.60 14.63 22.35
C GLY A 106 -6.19 14.48 20.94
N LEU A 107 -6.14 15.56 20.14
CA LEU A 107 -6.64 15.59 18.77
C LEU A 107 -5.49 15.66 17.77
N LEU A 108 -5.68 15.00 16.62
CA LEU A 108 -4.73 14.96 15.52
C LEU A 108 -5.07 16.05 14.51
N LEU A 109 -4.07 16.84 14.13
CA LEU A 109 -4.15 17.72 12.96
C LEU A 109 -3.79 16.93 11.70
N HIS A 110 -4.77 16.66 10.86
CA HIS A 110 -4.58 15.88 9.63
C HIS A 110 -4.55 16.80 8.41
N PRO A 111 -3.39 16.97 7.74
CA PRO A 111 -3.29 17.80 6.56
C PRO A 111 -4.05 17.18 5.38
N LEU A 112 -4.75 18.02 4.63
CA LEU A 112 -5.49 17.63 3.44
C LEU A 112 -4.71 17.93 2.16
N ARG A 113 -5.04 17.19 1.11
CA ARG A 113 -4.51 17.47 -0.23
C ARG A 113 -4.91 18.87 -0.71
N ALA A 114 -3.97 19.52 -1.36
CA ALA A 114 -4.17 20.82 -1.99
C ALA A 114 -5.03 20.74 -3.26
N ASN A 115 -6.30 20.26 -3.13
CA ASN A 115 -7.28 20.32 -4.21
C ASN A 115 -8.71 20.47 -3.67
N LEU A 116 -9.52 21.21 -4.38
CA LEU A 116 -10.90 21.51 -3.98
C LEU A 116 -11.77 20.25 -3.80
N PRO A 117 -11.73 19.24 -4.70
CA PRO A 117 -12.49 18.02 -4.50
C PRO A 117 -12.21 17.29 -3.18
N ALA A 118 -10.95 17.26 -2.74
CA ALA A 118 -10.59 16.64 -1.46
C ALA A 118 -11.22 17.36 -0.27
N LEU A 119 -11.24 18.70 -0.28
CA LEU A 119 -11.89 19.48 0.78
C LEU A 119 -13.39 19.22 0.82
N LEU A 120 -14.06 19.24 -0.35
CA LEU A 120 -15.50 19.02 -0.43
C LEU A 120 -15.91 17.62 -0.02
N ASN A 121 -15.07 16.62 -0.30
CA ASN A 121 -15.29 15.24 0.13
C ASN A 121 -15.31 15.14 1.67
N GLN A 122 -14.38 15.81 2.36
CA GLN A 122 -14.35 15.82 3.82
C GLN A 122 -15.59 16.50 4.41
N VAL A 123 -16.01 17.61 3.83
CA VAL A 123 -17.24 18.31 4.26
C VAL A 123 -18.47 17.44 3.99
N ALA A 124 -18.53 16.72 2.87
CA ALA A 124 -19.59 15.76 2.59
C ALA A 124 -19.64 14.60 3.58
N ALA A 125 -18.48 14.19 4.09
CA ALA A 125 -18.34 13.18 5.14
C ALA A 125 -18.65 13.70 6.57
N GLY A 126 -18.97 15.00 6.71
CA GLY A 126 -19.35 15.60 8.00
C GLY A 126 -18.18 16.26 8.75
N TYR A 127 -17.00 16.39 8.13
CA TYR A 127 -15.81 16.98 8.75
C TYR A 127 -15.59 18.41 8.28
N PRO A 128 -15.64 19.43 9.18
CA PRO A 128 -15.25 20.79 8.86
C PRO A 128 -13.73 20.89 8.67
N VAL A 129 -13.31 21.75 7.76
CA VAL A 129 -11.89 21.90 7.40
C VAL A 129 -11.35 23.24 7.85
N LEU A 130 -10.25 23.26 8.60
CA LEU A 130 -9.52 24.48 8.93
C LEU A 130 -8.66 24.89 7.73
N LEU A 131 -8.82 26.12 7.29
CA LEU A 131 -8.19 26.67 6.11
C LEU A 131 -7.37 27.93 6.45
N ARG A 132 -6.33 28.16 5.66
CA ARG A 132 -5.65 29.45 5.60
C ARG A 132 -5.87 30.06 4.21
N LEU A 133 -6.38 31.30 4.18
CA LEU A 133 -6.64 32.09 2.97
C LEU A 133 -5.76 33.34 2.99
N ASN A 134 -5.48 33.91 1.82
CA ASN A 134 -4.83 35.21 1.69
C ASN A 134 -5.76 36.19 0.98
N GLN A 135 -6.29 37.17 1.71
CA GLN A 135 -7.18 38.20 1.18
C GLN A 135 -6.43 39.50 0.81
N GLY A 136 -5.11 39.53 0.94
CA GLY A 136 -4.27 40.66 0.59
C GLY A 136 -3.70 40.54 -0.82
N ALA A 137 -3.14 41.66 -1.33
CA ALA A 137 -2.39 41.66 -2.58
C ALA A 137 -1.06 40.85 -2.39
N ALA A 138 -0.50 40.27 -3.46
CA ALA A 138 0.71 39.46 -3.39
C ALA A 138 1.91 40.17 -2.71
N TRP A 139 1.99 41.52 -2.85
CA TRP A 139 3.01 42.34 -2.20
C TRP A 139 2.69 42.72 -0.74
N ARG A 140 1.46 42.46 -0.27
CA ARG A 140 1.01 42.70 1.11
C ARG A 140 0.02 41.61 1.51
N PRO A 141 0.51 40.38 1.80
CA PRO A 141 -0.34 39.26 2.17
C PRO A 141 -1.06 39.56 3.48
N GLN A 142 -2.34 39.21 3.53
CA GLN A 142 -3.19 39.26 4.73
C GLN A 142 -3.73 37.85 4.99
N PRO A 143 -2.98 37.00 5.74
CA PRO A 143 -3.44 35.66 6.03
C PRO A 143 -4.65 35.68 6.93
N ARG A 144 -5.64 34.87 6.61
CA ARG A 144 -6.88 34.70 7.37
C ARG A 144 -7.16 33.22 7.55
N TYR A 145 -7.50 32.82 8.76
CA TYR A 145 -7.96 31.48 9.04
C TYR A 145 -9.48 31.43 8.98
N ALA A 146 -10.02 30.35 8.43
CA ALA A 146 -11.44 30.10 8.22
C ALA A 146 -11.76 28.63 8.40
N VAL A 147 -13.00 28.30 8.75
CA VAL A 147 -13.48 26.92 8.80
C VAL A 147 -14.46 26.70 7.64
N LEU A 148 -14.14 25.77 6.77
CA LEU A 148 -15.05 25.33 5.70
C LEU A 148 -16.10 24.40 6.30
N ILE A 149 -17.38 24.84 6.20
CA ILE A 149 -18.51 24.15 6.82
C ILE A 149 -19.52 23.63 5.78
N GLY A 150 -19.37 23.96 4.51
CA GLY A 150 -20.33 23.53 3.52
C GLY A 150 -19.99 23.99 2.11
N TYR A 151 -20.81 23.54 1.16
CA TYR A 151 -20.73 23.93 -0.24
C TYR A 151 -22.08 23.75 -0.94
N ASP A 152 -22.25 24.45 -2.07
CA ASP A 152 -23.30 24.22 -3.05
C ASP A 152 -22.65 24.09 -4.44
N ARG A 153 -22.68 22.88 -5.02
CA ARG A 153 -22.05 22.58 -6.31
C ARG A 153 -22.75 23.26 -7.48
N ASN A 154 -24.07 23.39 -7.40
CA ASN A 154 -24.85 23.97 -8.48
C ASN A 154 -24.60 25.48 -8.60
N GLN A 155 -24.38 26.14 -7.46
CA GLN A 155 -24.02 27.55 -7.40
C GLN A 155 -22.51 27.79 -7.45
N GLN A 156 -21.69 26.72 -7.34
CA GLN A 156 -20.22 26.77 -7.25
C GLN A 156 -19.72 27.68 -6.13
N ILE A 157 -20.33 27.57 -4.95
CA ILE A 157 -19.95 28.33 -3.76
C ILE A 157 -19.53 27.43 -2.60
N LEU A 158 -18.63 27.94 -1.78
CA LEU A 158 -18.25 27.39 -0.47
C LEU A 158 -18.89 28.21 0.64
N LEU A 159 -19.13 27.54 1.77
CA LEU A 159 -19.67 28.13 2.99
C LEU A 159 -18.60 28.09 4.06
N LEU A 160 -18.17 29.26 4.52
CA LEU A 160 -17.09 29.41 5.49
C LEU A 160 -17.59 30.09 6.76
N ARG A 161 -16.93 29.78 7.88
CA ARG A 161 -16.93 30.63 9.07
C ARG A 161 -15.62 31.42 9.07
N SER A 162 -15.69 32.74 8.99
CA SER A 162 -14.52 33.58 8.87
C SER A 162 -14.77 34.99 9.30
N GLY A 163 -13.92 35.58 10.11
CA GLY A 163 -14.08 36.96 10.61
C GLY A 163 -15.31 37.11 11.51
N ASN A 164 -16.20 38.01 11.13
CA ASN A 164 -17.49 38.20 11.80
C ASN A 164 -18.65 37.52 11.07
N ASP A 165 -18.34 36.79 9.99
CA ASP A 165 -19.34 36.14 9.17
C ASP A 165 -19.52 34.69 9.58
N LYS A 166 -20.65 34.41 10.24
CA LYS A 166 -21.05 33.06 10.63
C LYS A 166 -21.24 32.14 9.41
N ARG A 167 -21.55 32.72 8.25
CA ARG A 167 -21.83 32.01 7.00
C ARG A 167 -21.42 32.89 5.80
N LEU A 168 -20.12 32.91 5.55
CA LEU A 168 -19.52 33.57 4.40
C LEU A 168 -19.66 32.68 3.17
N GLU A 169 -20.25 33.20 2.10
CA GLU A 169 -20.31 32.56 0.79
C GLU A 169 -19.18 33.07 -0.09
N ILE A 170 -18.37 32.14 -0.65
CA ILE A 170 -17.30 32.48 -1.58
C ILE A 170 -17.36 31.55 -2.81
N SER A 171 -17.15 32.11 -4.01
CA SER A 171 -17.12 31.28 -5.21
C SER A 171 -15.95 30.29 -5.20
N PHE A 172 -16.09 29.15 -5.91
CA PHE A 172 -14.99 28.20 -6.08
C PHE A 172 -13.73 28.86 -6.68
N ALA A 173 -13.93 29.80 -7.62
CA ALA A 173 -12.81 30.48 -8.27
C ALA A 173 -12.09 31.45 -7.33
N ASP A 174 -12.83 32.27 -6.56
CA ASP A 174 -12.24 33.22 -5.61
C ASP A 174 -11.56 32.47 -4.47
N PHE A 175 -12.21 31.40 -3.96
CA PHE A 175 -11.62 30.53 -2.96
C PHE A 175 -10.29 29.94 -3.44
N SER A 176 -10.26 29.30 -4.62
CA SER A 176 -9.06 28.68 -5.15
C SER A 176 -7.92 29.69 -5.30
N ARG A 177 -8.21 30.89 -5.77
CA ARG A 177 -7.23 31.98 -5.85
C ARG A 177 -6.68 32.38 -4.49
N ASP A 178 -7.55 32.63 -3.51
CA ASP A 178 -7.17 33.09 -2.17
C ASP A 178 -6.46 32.00 -1.35
N TRP A 179 -6.85 30.75 -1.57
CA TRP A 179 -6.25 29.57 -0.95
C TRP A 179 -4.86 29.25 -1.52
N SER A 180 -4.71 29.25 -2.85
CA SER A 180 -3.40 29.09 -3.50
C SER A 180 -2.44 30.23 -3.12
N ALA A 181 -2.92 31.46 -3.03
CA ALA A 181 -2.12 32.59 -2.55
C ALA A 181 -1.68 32.45 -1.08
N ALA A 182 -2.33 31.56 -0.29
CA ALA A 182 -1.97 31.24 1.09
C ALA A 182 -1.13 29.96 1.24
N GLY A 183 -0.73 29.32 0.12
CA GLY A 183 0.05 28.08 0.12
C GLY A 183 -0.78 26.83 0.31
N GLU A 184 -2.09 26.89 -0.01
CA GLU A 184 -3.03 25.75 -0.05
C GLU A 184 -3.10 24.94 1.26
N TRP A 185 -2.88 25.60 2.40
CA TRP A 185 -2.93 24.94 3.69
C TRP A 185 -4.37 24.66 4.12
N ALA A 186 -4.65 23.38 4.39
CA ALA A 186 -5.93 22.88 4.86
C ALA A 186 -5.73 21.67 5.77
N VAL A 187 -6.46 21.60 6.91
CA VAL A 187 -6.33 20.52 7.87
C VAL A 187 -7.67 20.14 8.49
N LEU A 188 -7.79 18.87 8.86
CA LEU A 188 -8.85 18.37 9.74
C LEU A 188 -8.36 18.29 11.18
N LEU A 189 -9.30 18.45 12.11
CA LEU A 189 -9.07 18.17 13.51
C LEU A 189 -9.84 16.89 13.86
N LEU A 190 -9.13 15.81 14.17
CA LEU A 190 -9.71 14.48 14.33
C LEU A 190 -9.37 13.90 15.71
N ASN A 191 -10.31 13.21 16.31
CA ASN A 191 -9.96 12.27 17.36
C ASN A 191 -9.57 10.92 16.76
N LEU A 192 -8.91 10.06 17.54
CA LEU A 192 -8.36 8.79 17.07
C LEU A 192 -9.41 7.80 16.49
N ASN A 193 -10.69 8.00 16.84
CA ASN A 193 -11.79 7.16 16.39
C ASN A 193 -12.49 7.71 15.14
N GLN A 194 -12.06 8.87 14.63
CA GLN A 194 -12.69 9.62 13.54
C GLN A 194 -11.77 9.78 12.34
N LEU A 195 -10.91 8.81 12.06
CA LEU A 195 -10.19 8.82 10.77
C LEU A 195 -11.21 8.82 9.63
N PRO A 196 -11.08 9.73 8.64
CA PRO A 196 -12.00 9.78 7.52
C PRO A 196 -12.02 8.43 6.81
N GLN A 197 -13.17 7.77 6.83
CA GLN A 197 -13.42 6.62 5.95
C GLN A 197 -13.58 7.18 4.53
N PRO A 198 -12.90 6.63 3.52
CA PRO A 198 -13.17 7.02 2.15
C PRO A 198 -14.63 6.70 1.84
N ALA A 199 -15.38 7.70 1.38
CA ALA A 199 -16.73 7.47 0.89
C ALA A 199 -16.65 6.48 -0.28
N ALA A 200 -17.40 5.39 -0.20
CA ALA A 200 -17.55 4.43 -1.28
C ALA A 200 -18.23 5.14 -2.47
N GLY A 201 -17.44 5.63 -3.40
CA GLY A 201 -17.88 6.14 -4.70
C GLY A 201 -17.34 5.22 -5.79
N PRO A 202 -18.00 5.15 -6.96
CA PRO A 202 -17.57 4.25 -8.03
C PRO A 202 -16.13 4.57 -8.45
N SER A 203 -15.31 3.53 -8.47
CA SER A 203 -13.91 3.57 -8.84
C SER A 203 -13.75 3.85 -10.33
N VAL A 204 -13.29 5.05 -10.67
CA VAL A 204 -12.67 5.32 -11.95
C VAL A 204 -11.17 5.40 -11.72
N PRO A 205 -10.34 4.54 -12.31
CA PRO A 205 -8.90 4.61 -12.13
C PRO A 205 -8.36 5.83 -12.90
N ALA A 206 -7.94 6.84 -12.14
CA ALA A 206 -7.04 7.85 -12.69
C ALA A 206 -5.59 7.31 -12.64
N PRO A 207 -4.71 7.65 -13.58
CA PRO A 207 -3.30 7.31 -13.51
C PRO A 207 -2.66 8.07 -12.35
N GLY A 208 -2.40 7.37 -11.27
CA GLY A 208 -1.87 7.89 -10.02
C GLY A 208 -2.43 7.09 -8.85
N MET A 209 -1.68 7.02 -7.76
CA MET A 209 -2.04 6.28 -6.55
C MET A 209 -3.52 6.53 -6.16
N PRO A 210 -4.34 5.51 -5.86
CA PRO A 210 -5.72 5.70 -5.44
C PRO A 210 -5.83 6.66 -4.25
N ALA A 211 -6.87 7.50 -4.21
CA ALA A 211 -7.08 8.45 -3.11
C ALA A 211 -7.12 7.77 -1.73
N SER A 212 -7.62 6.54 -1.67
CA SER A 212 -7.62 5.69 -0.47
C SER A 212 -6.22 5.29 -0.01
N ALA A 213 -5.32 4.93 -0.93
CA ALA A 213 -3.94 4.59 -0.60
C ALA A 213 -3.16 5.80 -0.07
N GLN A 214 -3.39 6.99 -0.63
CA GLN A 214 -2.76 8.21 -0.13
C GLN A 214 -3.29 8.59 1.26
N ALA A 215 -4.60 8.51 1.50
CA ALA A 215 -5.17 8.75 2.83
C ALA A 215 -4.62 7.75 3.88
N ALA A 216 -4.43 6.49 3.47
CA ALA A 216 -3.79 5.47 4.30
C ALA A 216 -2.33 5.84 4.63
N GLY A 217 -1.57 6.29 3.63
CA GLY A 217 -0.18 6.75 3.80
C GLY A 217 -0.07 7.95 4.75
N GLU A 218 -0.92 8.96 4.56
CA GLU A 218 -0.96 10.15 5.42
C GLU A 218 -1.31 9.77 6.88
N ALA A 219 -2.27 8.87 7.08
CA ALA A 219 -2.63 8.38 8.41
C ALA A 219 -1.48 7.60 9.07
N ALA A 220 -0.78 6.76 8.32
CA ALA A 220 0.38 6.00 8.80
C ALA A 220 1.54 6.93 9.19
N ILE A 221 1.84 7.95 8.37
CA ILE A 221 2.86 8.97 8.64
C ILE A 221 2.51 9.71 9.94
N ALA A 222 1.30 10.28 10.02
CA ALA A 222 0.87 11.08 11.17
C ALA A 222 0.98 10.30 12.48
N ARG A 223 0.56 9.02 12.48
CA ARG A 223 0.62 8.17 13.67
C ARG A 223 2.05 7.82 14.07
N THR A 224 2.92 7.61 13.09
CA THR A 224 4.33 7.33 13.33
C THR A 224 5.06 8.56 13.87
N GLU A 225 4.82 9.75 13.31
CA GLU A 225 5.36 11.01 13.79
C GLU A 225 4.91 11.33 15.22
N GLU A 226 3.65 11.07 15.55
CA GLU A 226 3.11 11.23 16.90
C GLU A 226 3.90 10.38 17.92
N LEU A 227 4.14 9.11 17.60
CA LEU A 227 4.92 8.21 18.44
C LEU A 227 6.37 8.69 18.59
N LEU A 228 7.01 9.11 17.51
CA LEU A 228 8.39 9.59 17.54
C LEU A 228 8.53 10.91 18.29
N ASN A 229 7.56 11.81 18.17
CA ASN A 229 7.49 13.05 18.95
C ASN A 229 7.37 12.78 20.44
N LEU A 230 6.51 11.81 20.80
CA LEU A 230 6.34 11.39 22.19
C LEU A 230 7.61 10.73 22.75
N ARG A 231 8.27 9.88 21.92
CA ARG A 231 9.58 9.29 22.27
C ARG A 231 10.60 10.36 22.64
N ARG A 232 10.76 11.39 21.80
CA ARG A 232 11.71 12.50 22.05
C ARG A 232 11.41 13.22 23.37
N ARG A 233 10.13 13.53 23.65
CA ARG A 233 9.71 14.13 24.91
C ARG A 233 9.99 13.23 26.11
N TRP A 234 9.69 11.94 26.00
CA TRP A 234 9.93 10.96 27.05
C TRP A 234 11.43 10.79 27.36
N GLN A 235 12.30 10.83 26.35
CA GLN A 235 13.75 10.76 26.55
C GLN A 235 14.29 11.95 27.33
N GLN A 236 13.66 13.11 27.24
CA GLN A 236 14.03 14.34 27.96
C GLN A 236 13.35 14.45 29.33
N ALA A 237 12.32 13.68 29.63
CA ALA A 237 11.56 13.74 30.86
C ALA A 237 12.26 13.03 32.03
N ALA A 238 11.99 13.48 33.26
CA ALA A 238 12.51 12.89 34.49
C ALA A 238 11.39 12.64 35.53
N GLY A 239 11.65 11.77 36.51
CA GLY A 239 10.72 11.54 37.62
C GLY A 239 9.35 11.04 37.19
N SER A 240 8.28 11.66 37.75
CA SER A 240 6.89 11.29 37.49
C SER A 240 6.47 11.49 36.02
N GLU A 241 7.01 12.51 35.35
CA GLU A 241 6.73 12.76 33.92
C GLU A 241 7.25 11.65 33.04
N ARG A 242 8.41 11.06 33.37
CA ARG A 242 8.96 9.92 32.66
C ARG A 242 8.11 8.66 32.81
N ALA A 243 7.52 8.44 33.99
CA ALA A 243 6.61 7.32 34.24
C ALA A 243 5.32 7.45 33.43
N GLN A 244 4.68 8.64 33.44
CA GLN A 244 3.50 8.93 32.63
C GLN A 244 3.81 8.85 31.13
N GLY A 245 4.93 9.40 30.70
CA GLY A 245 5.37 9.34 29.31
C GLY A 245 5.61 7.91 28.81
N ARG A 246 6.04 6.99 29.68
CA ARG A 246 6.20 5.57 29.35
C ARG A 246 4.86 4.90 29.03
N GLU A 247 3.85 5.12 29.85
CA GLU A 247 2.49 4.62 29.61
C GLU A 247 1.89 5.21 28.32
N GLN A 248 2.07 6.51 28.10
CA GLN A 248 1.63 7.16 26.85
C GLN A 248 2.33 6.57 25.62
N LEU A 249 3.64 6.31 25.70
CA LEU A 249 4.40 5.67 24.62
C LEU A 249 3.86 4.28 24.30
N GLN A 250 3.59 3.46 25.32
CA GLN A 250 3.03 2.13 25.14
C GLN A 250 1.67 2.19 24.42
N ASN A 251 0.77 3.04 24.93
CA ASN A 251 -0.56 3.23 24.33
C ASN A 251 -0.47 3.73 22.87
N LYS A 252 0.45 4.64 22.57
CA LYS A 252 0.64 5.15 21.20
C LYS A 252 1.28 4.12 20.27
N ALA A 253 2.23 3.33 20.75
CA ALA A 253 2.81 2.24 19.98
C ALA A 253 1.75 1.17 19.64
N GLU A 254 0.90 0.81 20.60
CA GLU A 254 -0.20 -0.11 20.37
C GLU A 254 -1.22 0.44 19.38
N GLN A 255 -1.65 1.69 19.50
CA GLN A 255 -2.56 2.35 18.56
C GLN A 255 -1.96 2.40 17.13
N ARG A 256 -0.66 2.72 17.03
CA ARG A 256 0.05 2.69 15.74
C ARG A 256 0.05 1.26 15.18
N ARG A 257 0.40 0.26 15.96
CA ARG A 257 0.39 -1.14 15.53
C ARG A 257 -0.98 -1.57 15.03
N GLN A 258 -2.04 -1.26 15.78
CA GLN A 258 -3.43 -1.54 15.37
C GLN A 258 -3.77 -0.89 14.02
N LEU A 259 -3.42 0.39 13.84
CA LEU A 259 -3.63 1.08 12.57
C LEU A 259 -2.85 0.42 11.43
N LEU A 260 -1.55 0.17 11.62
CA LEU A 260 -0.72 -0.44 10.58
C LEU A 260 -1.21 -1.85 10.21
N SER A 261 -1.65 -2.66 11.18
CA SER A 261 -2.23 -3.97 10.92
C SER A 261 -3.55 -3.90 10.13
N GLN A 262 -4.37 -2.86 10.33
CA GLN A 262 -5.58 -2.63 9.55
C GLN A 262 -5.29 -2.15 8.12
N LEU A 263 -4.24 -1.35 7.92
CA LEU A 263 -3.86 -0.83 6.62
C LEU A 263 -3.10 -1.86 5.78
N LEU A 264 -2.32 -2.72 6.43
CA LEU A 264 -1.38 -3.64 5.81
C LEU A 264 -1.97 -4.55 4.73
N PRO A 265 -3.17 -5.15 4.88
CA PRO A 265 -3.74 -6.01 3.85
C PRO A 265 -4.03 -5.31 2.52
N ASN A 266 -4.36 -4.01 2.56
CA ASN A 266 -4.79 -3.25 1.38
C ASN A 266 -3.77 -2.21 0.92
N TYR A 267 -2.90 -1.75 1.82
CA TYR A 267 -1.96 -0.65 1.56
C TYR A 267 -0.54 -0.96 2.07
N PRO A 268 0.03 -2.13 1.74
CA PRO A 268 1.34 -2.54 2.27
C PRO A 268 2.46 -1.56 1.93
N GLN A 269 2.41 -0.92 0.76
CA GLN A 269 3.39 0.08 0.36
C GLN A 269 3.37 1.31 1.27
N GLU A 270 2.18 1.80 1.66
CA GLU A 270 2.06 2.96 2.53
C GLU A 270 2.52 2.65 3.95
N VAL A 271 2.27 1.43 4.41
CA VAL A 271 2.79 0.94 5.69
C VAL A 271 4.32 0.85 5.65
N LEU A 272 4.90 0.33 4.57
CA LEU A 272 6.36 0.21 4.42
C LEU A 272 7.09 1.55 4.53
N ARG A 273 6.46 2.64 4.10
CA ARG A 273 7.03 4.00 4.11
C ARG A 273 7.29 4.56 5.51
N VAL A 274 6.67 3.99 6.54
CA VAL A 274 6.69 4.50 7.91
C VAL A 274 7.31 3.53 8.92
N MET A 275 7.98 2.48 8.45
CA MET A 275 8.63 1.50 9.32
C MET A 275 9.79 2.12 10.11
N ILE A 276 9.89 1.80 11.40
CA ILE A 276 10.91 2.31 12.31
C ILE A 276 12.05 1.31 12.43
N PRO A 277 13.27 1.64 11.94
CA PRO A 277 14.41 0.72 11.99
C PRO A 277 14.77 0.27 13.41
N ASN A 278 15.35 -0.94 13.52
CA ASN A 278 15.72 -1.53 14.81
C ASN A 278 16.70 -0.65 15.61
N ASP A 279 17.63 0.02 14.95
CA ASP A 279 18.57 0.96 15.56
C ASP A 279 17.88 2.19 16.16
N GLN A 280 16.79 2.63 15.56
CA GLN A 280 15.95 3.73 16.06
C GLN A 280 15.04 3.32 17.23
N GLN A 281 14.90 2.02 17.49
CA GLN A 281 14.14 1.47 18.60
C GLN A 281 14.99 1.31 19.87
N VAL A 282 16.31 1.43 19.76
CA VAL A 282 17.25 1.31 20.89
C VAL A 282 16.92 2.32 22.00
N GLY A 283 16.90 1.82 23.25
CA GLY A 283 16.62 2.63 24.42
C GLY A 283 15.14 2.88 24.72
N LEU A 284 14.22 2.38 23.90
CA LEU A 284 12.79 2.34 24.25
C LEU A 284 12.50 1.26 25.30
N PRO A 285 11.44 1.43 26.11
CA PRO A 285 10.98 0.40 27.03
C PRO A 285 10.63 -0.90 26.29
N PRO A 286 10.93 -2.08 26.86
CA PRO A 286 10.66 -3.37 26.18
C PRO A 286 9.20 -3.55 25.76
N GLU A 287 8.25 -3.06 26.57
CA GLU A 287 6.82 -3.11 26.27
C GLU A 287 6.39 -2.20 25.09
N VAL A 288 7.19 -1.20 24.77
CA VAL A 288 7.00 -0.37 23.57
C VAL A 288 7.62 -1.07 22.38
N VAL A 289 8.84 -1.59 22.51
CA VAL A 289 9.55 -2.31 21.44
C VAL A 289 8.74 -3.51 20.96
N SER A 290 8.07 -4.23 21.88
CA SER A 290 7.22 -5.38 21.53
C SER A 290 5.98 -5.01 20.69
N GLN A 291 5.63 -3.73 20.61
CA GLN A 291 4.54 -3.22 19.76
C GLN A 291 5.05 -2.69 18.40
N LEU A 292 6.35 -2.62 18.21
CA LEU A 292 6.95 -2.11 16.98
C LEU A 292 7.34 -3.26 16.05
N GLU A 293 7.41 -2.94 14.79
CA GLU A 293 7.93 -3.82 13.75
C GLU A 293 9.42 -4.11 13.93
N GLN A 294 9.85 -5.28 13.47
CA GLN A 294 11.25 -5.69 13.51
C GLN A 294 11.78 -5.92 12.10
N GLN A 295 12.87 -5.26 11.75
CA GLN A 295 13.56 -5.54 10.50
C GLN A 295 14.35 -6.83 10.64
N LEU A 296 14.14 -7.75 9.69
CA LEU A 296 14.83 -9.03 9.68
C LEU A 296 14.99 -9.56 8.24
N GLU A 297 15.90 -10.52 8.12
CA GLU A 297 16.15 -11.29 6.90
C GLU A 297 15.90 -12.77 7.19
N LEU A 298 15.09 -13.42 6.36
CA LEU A 298 14.71 -14.82 6.48
C LEU A 298 14.89 -15.53 5.16
N GLU A 299 15.43 -16.76 5.22
CA GLU A 299 15.39 -17.69 4.10
C GLU A 299 14.33 -18.78 4.33
N GLY A 300 13.63 -19.13 3.25
CA GLY A 300 12.62 -20.16 3.34
C GLY A 300 12.02 -20.52 1.98
N GLN A 301 10.95 -21.28 2.02
CA GLN A 301 10.15 -21.64 0.87
C GLN A 301 8.87 -20.81 0.84
N LEU A 302 8.49 -20.36 -0.35
CA LEU A 302 7.20 -19.72 -0.57
C LEU A 302 6.07 -20.76 -0.55
N GLU A 303 4.98 -20.41 0.08
CA GLU A 303 3.67 -21.06 -0.02
C GLU A 303 2.70 -20.00 -0.56
N VAL A 304 2.22 -20.20 -1.78
CA VAL A 304 1.28 -19.31 -2.48
C VAL A 304 -0.06 -20.03 -2.54
N LEU A 305 -1.10 -19.39 -2.03
CA LEU A 305 -2.43 -19.97 -1.86
C LEU A 305 -3.51 -19.07 -2.43
N TYR A 306 -4.45 -19.63 -3.17
CA TYR A 306 -5.75 -19.01 -3.40
C TYR A 306 -6.76 -19.48 -2.36
N GLU A 307 -7.54 -18.56 -1.80
CA GLU A 307 -8.75 -18.77 -1.04
C GLU A 307 -9.93 -18.35 -1.90
N ASP A 308 -10.82 -19.31 -2.21
CA ASP A 308 -11.94 -19.11 -3.12
C ASP A 308 -13.25 -19.10 -2.35
N TYR A 309 -14.00 -18.01 -2.45
CA TYR A 309 -15.21 -17.77 -1.67
C TYR A 309 -16.48 -18.02 -2.51
N GLU A 310 -17.57 -18.42 -1.84
CA GLU A 310 -18.85 -18.69 -2.51
C GLU A 310 -19.49 -17.46 -3.16
N ASP A 311 -19.14 -16.26 -2.65
CA ASP A 311 -19.62 -14.98 -3.19
C ASP A 311 -18.92 -14.56 -4.49
N GLY A 312 -17.95 -15.36 -4.97
CA GLY A 312 -17.15 -15.07 -6.15
C GLY A 312 -15.98 -14.14 -5.88
N SER A 313 -15.64 -13.90 -4.63
CA SER A 313 -14.37 -13.23 -4.28
C SER A 313 -13.26 -14.25 -4.11
N ALA A 314 -12.00 -13.79 -4.25
CA ALA A 314 -10.81 -14.58 -4.01
C ALA A 314 -9.75 -13.78 -3.27
N LYS A 315 -8.83 -14.50 -2.61
CA LYS A 315 -7.64 -13.91 -2.00
C LYS A 315 -6.41 -14.72 -2.35
N LEU A 316 -5.47 -14.08 -3.05
CA LEU A 316 -4.14 -14.65 -3.27
C LEU A 316 -3.25 -14.29 -2.08
N ARG A 317 -2.78 -15.30 -1.35
CA ARG A 317 -1.96 -15.13 -0.17
C ARG A 317 -0.57 -15.73 -0.39
N HIS A 318 0.43 -15.05 0.12
CA HIS A 318 1.81 -15.48 0.07
C HIS A 318 2.32 -15.72 1.48
N PHE A 319 2.97 -16.85 1.71
CA PHE A 319 3.59 -17.17 2.98
C PHE A 319 5.04 -17.54 2.76
N LEU A 320 5.90 -17.17 3.70
CA LEU A 320 7.26 -17.68 3.82
C LEU A 320 7.30 -18.72 4.92
N LYS A 321 7.62 -19.95 4.56
CA LYS A 321 7.94 -21.01 5.51
C LYS A 321 9.45 -21.05 5.71
N SER A 322 9.89 -20.64 6.90
CA SER A 322 11.30 -20.63 7.26
C SER A 322 11.92 -22.03 7.28
N THR A 323 13.22 -22.13 7.27
CA THR A 323 13.95 -23.39 7.41
C THR A 323 13.71 -24.08 8.75
N PHE A 324 13.21 -23.35 9.76
CA PHE A 324 12.84 -23.88 11.07
C PHE A 324 11.37 -24.29 11.18
N GLY A 325 10.59 -24.05 10.10
CA GLY A 325 9.18 -24.45 10.03
C GLY A 325 8.18 -23.36 10.42
N GLU A 326 8.66 -22.21 10.85
CA GLU A 326 7.81 -21.04 11.14
C GLU A 326 7.22 -20.49 9.85
N ARG A 327 5.98 -19.94 9.92
CA ARG A 327 5.32 -19.31 8.79
C ARG A 327 5.08 -17.83 9.05
N PHE A 328 5.31 -17.03 8.03
CA PHE A 328 5.04 -15.59 8.01
C PHE A 328 4.18 -15.27 6.79
N GLU A 329 3.13 -14.50 6.95
CA GLU A 329 2.38 -14.02 5.81
C GLU A 329 3.15 -12.88 5.13
N LEU A 330 3.48 -13.04 3.86
CA LEU A 330 4.18 -12.02 3.09
C LEU A 330 3.19 -10.96 2.60
N ARG A 331 3.44 -9.71 2.93
CA ARG A 331 2.73 -8.55 2.40
C ARG A 331 3.63 -7.86 1.39
N LEU A 332 3.32 -8.06 0.12
CA LEU A 332 4.10 -7.49 -0.99
C LEU A 332 3.73 -6.03 -1.19
N ALA A 333 4.68 -5.12 -1.07
CA ALA A 333 4.41 -3.68 -1.12
C ALA A 333 3.99 -3.20 -2.53
N GLN A 334 4.48 -3.82 -3.57
CA GLN A 334 4.13 -3.57 -4.97
C GLN A 334 4.24 -4.89 -5.72
N PRO A 335 3.18 -5.74 -5.74
CA PRO A 335 3.26 -7.03 -6.40
C PRO A 335 3.49 -6.82 -7.92
N GLN A 336 4.64 -7.26 -8.40
CA GLN A 336 5.04 -7.16 -9.81
C GLN A 336 5.36 -8.52 -10.40
N ARG A 337 5.78 -9.48 -9.56
CA ARG A 337 6.25 -10.79 -9.98
C ARG A 337 5.23 -11.86 -9.64
N GLN A 338 5.21 -12.90 -10.45
CA GLN A 338 4.40 -14.09 -10.15
C GLN A 338 5.23 -15.09 -9.37
N TRP A 339 4.80 -15.30 -8.13
CA TRP A 339 5.40 -16.26 -7.23
C TRP A 339 4.66 -17.59 -7.27
N ARG A 340 5.40 -18.67 -7.03
CA ARG A 340 4.87 -20.04 -6.94
C ARG A 340 5.28 -20.67 -5.63
N SER A 341 4.43 -21.55 -5.12
CA SER A 341 4.79 -22.37 -3.97
C SER A 341 6.01 -23.24 -4.27
N GLY A 342 6.83 -23.47 -3.25
CA GLY A 342 8.05 -24.27 -3.35
C GLY A 342 9.30 -23.49 -3.77
N GLN A 343 9.19 -22.28 -4.30
CA GLN A 343 10.36 -21.45 -4.62
C GLN A 343 11.11 -21.08 -3.34
N ARG A 344 12.45 -21.23 -3.37
CA ARG A 344 13.32 -20.79 -2.27
C ARG A 344 13.64 -19.31 -2.46
N VAL A 345 13.39 -18.55 -1.41
CA VAL A 345 13.63 -17.11 -1.42
C VAL A 345 14.35 -16.67 -0.16
N ARG A 346 15.04 -15.54 -0.27
CA ARG A 346 15.48 -14.72 0.85
C ARG A 346 14.61 -13.51 0.91
N ALA A 347 13.89 -13.35 2.02
CA ALA A 347 13.02 -12.22 2.28
C ALA A 347 13.70 -11.27 3.27
N GLN A 348 13.90 -10.02 2.89
CA GLN A 348 14.35 -8.94 3.75
C GLN A 348 13.21 -7.94 3.92
N GLY A 349 12.74 -7.77 5.15
CA GLY A 349 11.56 -6.97 5.37
C GLY A 349 11.28 -6.63 6.83
N TRP A 350 10.06 -6.25 7.09
CA TRP A 350 9.58 -5.78 8.38
C TRP A 350 8.53 -6.73 8.94
N LEU A 351 8.84 -7.37 10.06
CA LEU A 351 7.90 -8.24 10.76
C LEU A 351 7.01 -7.42 11.69
N LEU A 352 5.69 -7.51 11.47
CA LEU A 352 4.66 -7.13 12.42
C LEU A 352 4.16 -8.42 13.10
N ALA A 353 4.74 -8.75 14.25
CA ALA A 353 4.40 -9.97 14.98
C ALA A 353 2.94 -9.96 15.46
N HIS A 354 2.27 -11.09 15.40
CA HIS A 354 0.95 -11.26 16.00
C HIS A 354 1.07 -11.30 17.54
N PRO A 355 0.09 -10.76 18.29
CA PRO A 355 0.17 -10.69 19.75
C PRO A 355 0.33 -12.06 20.42
N ASP A 356 -0.27 -13.10 19.84
CA ASP A 356 -0.30 -14.47 20.34
C ASP A 356 0.56 -15.42 19.50
N ALA A 357 1.56 -14.90 18.79
CA ALA A 357 2.38 -15.62 17.83
C ALA A 357 2.97 -16.94 18.35
N ALA A 358 3.22 -17.07 19.65
CA ALA A 358 3.77 -18.28 20.24
C ALA A 358 2.84 -19.52 20.13
N ASN A 359 1.54 -19.30 19.89
CA ASN A 359 0.52 -20.34 19.82
C ASN A 359 -0.16 -20.41 18.45
N GLU A 360 0.21 -19.51 17.52
CA GLU A 360 -0.38 -19.45 16.19
C GLU A 360 0.53 -20.06 15.12
N PRO A 361 -0.02 -20.71 14.09
CA PRO A 361 0.76 -21.26 12.98
C PRO A 361 1.41 -20.19 12.11
N ILE A 362 0.89 -18.96 12.13
CA ILE A 362 1.44 -17.79 11.45
C ILE A 362 1.99 -16.83 12.50
N GLN A 363 3.30 -16.58 12.46
CA GLN A 363 4.02 -15.81 13.46
C GLN A 363 3.81 -14.30 13.31
N GLY A 364 3.34 -13.83 12.17
CA GLY A 364 3.07 -12.43 11.86
C GLY A 364 3.07 -12.14 10.38
N ASP A 365 2.86 -10.86 10.08
CA ASP A 365 2.94 -10.33 8.72
C ASP A 365 4.36 -9.83 8.44
N LEU A 366 4.99 -10.34 7.39
CA LEU A 366 6.30 -9.91 6.92
C LEU A 366 6.13 -9.02 5.68
N LEU A 367 6.28 -7.73 5.88
CA LEU A 367 6.15 -6.72 4.82
C LEU A 367 7.46 -6.60 4.04
N VAL A 368 7.41 -6.83 2.73
CA VAL A 368 8.56 -6.83 1.83
C VAL A 368 8.27 -6.06 0.54
N ASN A 369 9.31 -5.54 -0.11
CA ASN A 369 9.23 -5.12 -1.50
C ASN A 369 9.19 -6.36 -2.42
N ASP A 370 8.44 -6.29 -3.53
CA ASP A 370 8.45 -7.32 -4.56
C ASP A 370 9.54 -7.04 -5.62
N ASP A 371 10.76 -6.86 -5.15
CA ASP A 371 11.98 -6.69 -5.94
C ASP A 371 13.13 -7.48 -5.30
N ASP A 372 14.30 -7.48 -5.91
CA ASP A 372 15.45 -8.23 -5.42
C ASP A 372 16.02 -7.72 -4.10
N SER A 373 15.64 -6.50 -3.67
CA SER A 373 16.04 -5.96 -2.37
C SER A 373 15.18 -6.49 -1.22
N GLY A 374 13.91 -6.81 -1.48
CA GLY A 374 12.97 -7.31 -0.49
C GLY A 374 12.71 -8.81 -0.59
N LEU A 375 12.60 -9.35 -1.79
CA LEU A 375 12.30 -10.77 -2.02
C LEU A 375 13.19 -11.34 -3.15
N LEU A 376 14.32 -11.92 -2.79
CA LEU A 376 15.29 -12.45 -3.72
C LEU A 376 15.07 -13.96 -3.95
N LEU A 377 14.88 -14.35 -5.22
CA LEU A 377 14.83 -15.75 -5.61
C LEU A 377 16.22 -16.38 -5.47
N LEU A 378 16.33 -17.43 -4.69
CA LEU A 378 17.56 -18.20 -4.51
C LEU A 378 17.61 -19.31 -5.58
N ALA A 379 18.74 -19.42 -6.29
CA ALA A 379 18.94 -20.49 -7.26
C ALA A 379 18.83 -21.86 -6.56
N ASP A 380 18.04 -22.74 -7.14
CA ASP A 380 17.97 -24.13 -6.69
C ASP A 380 19.31 -24.80 -6.99
N THR A 381 19.93 -25.42 -5.99
CA THR A 381 21.20 -26.18 -6.15
C THR A 381 21.03 -27.52 -6.86
N GLY A 382 19.83 -27.82 -7.37
CA GLY A 382 19.47 -29.04 -8.07
C GLY A 382 19.03 -28.77 -9.50
N THR A 383 19.95 -28.94 -10.41
CA THR A 383 19.79 -29.23 -11.85
C THR A 383 18.46 -28.80 -12.52
N SER A 384 18.38 -27.59 -13.01
CA SER A 384 17.77 -27.28 -14.29
C SER A 384 18.54 -26.14 -14.92
N SER A 385 19.31 -26.50 -15.94
CA SER A 385 19.96 -25.56 -16.86
C SER A 385 18.92 -24.64 -17.44
N GLY A 386 19.16 -23.34 -17.29
CA GLY A 386 18.28 -22.27 -17.66
C GLY A 386 17.81 -22.30 -19.10
N SER A 387 16.54 -22.10 -19.22
CA SER A 387 15.98 -21.24 -20.23
C SER A 387 14.82 -20.52 -19.55
N ASP A 388 14.90 -19.21 -19.47
CA ASP A 388 13.89 -18.31 -18.90
C ASP A 388 12.58 -18.24 -19.74
N LEU A 389 12.17 -19.34 -20.30
CA LEU A 389 10.92 -19.52 -21.06
C LEU A 389 10.07 -20.60 -20.39
N ALA A 390 9.81 -20.46 -19.11
CA ALA A 390 8.95 -21.39 -18.38
C ALA A 390 7.47 -21.11 -18.66
N TYR A 391 7.01 -21.43 -19.83
CA TYR A 391 5.57 -21.55 -20.12
C TYR A 391 5.01 -22.89 -19.65
N ASP A 392 5.86 -23.90 -19.48
CA ASP A 392 5.47 -25.21 -19.02
C ASP A 392 5.43 -25.28 -17.50
N LEU A 393 4.24 -25.54 -16.96
CA LEU A 393 4.08 -25.79 -15.53
C LEU A 393 4.63 -27.19 -15.22
N PRO A 394 5.60 -27.33 -14.31
CA PRO A 394 6.17 -28.61 -13.99
C PRO A 394 5.14 -29.51 -13.32
N ASN A 395 5.24 -30.81 -13.56
CA ASN A 395 4.45 -31.85 -12.90
C ASN A 395 2.95 -31.84 -13.21
N ALA A 396 2.55 -31.31 -14.36
CA ALA A 396 1.18 -31.34 -14.84
C ALA A 396 0.85 -32.56 -15.72
N LEU A 397 1.83 -33.46 -15.95
CA LEU A 397 1.67 -34.66 -16.77
C LEU A 397 1.79 -35.94 -15.96
N GLY A 398 1.16 -37.02 -16.43
CA GLY A 398 1.18 -38.34 -15.82
C GLY A 398 0.25 -38.50 -14.63
N PRO A 399 0.43 -39.61 -13.87
CA PRO A 399 -0.39 -39.87 -12.70
C PRO A 399 -0.13 -38.87 -11.59
N GLN A 400 -1.16 -38.19 -11.14
CA GLN A 400 -1.14 -37.31 -9.98
C GLN A 400 -1.50 -38.15 -8.74
N ARG A 401 -0.49 -38.59 -7.99
CA ARG A 401 -0.69 -39.46 -6.81
C ARG A 401 -1.29 -38.68 -5.68
N THR A 402 -2.56 -38.83 -5.42
CA THR A 402 -3.37 -38.02 -4.52
C THR A 402 -3.78 -38.79 -3.28
N LEU A 403 -3.58 -38.20 -2.09
CA LEU A 403 -4.16 -38.69 -0.84
C LEU A 403 -5.29 -37.74 -0.42
N ALA A 404 -6.53 -38.19 -0.53
CA ALA A 404 -7.67 -37.48 0.03
C ALA A 404 -7.79 -37.80 1.52
N ILE A 405 -7.68 -36.83 2.40
CA ILE A 405 -7.67 -36.96 3.85
C ILE A 405 -8.97 -36.37 4.40
N LEU A 406 -9.81 -37.20 4.99
CA LEU A 406 -11.06 -36.79 5.63
C LEU A 406 -10.81 -36.46 7.08
N VAL A 407 -11.10 -35.20 7.47
CA VAL A 407 -10.92 -34.74 8.84
C VAL A 407 -12.20 -34.12 9.39
N ASN A 408 -12.43 -34.28 10.68
CA ASN A 408 -13.44 -33.57 11.45
C ASN A 408 -12.83 -32.97 12.71
N PHE A 409 -13.61 -32.19 13.43
CA PHE A 409 -13.13 -31.29 14.49
C PHE A 409 -13.39 -31.92 15.87
N GLN A 410 -12.52 -31.60 16.86
CA GLN A 410 -12.64 -32.18 18.20
C GLN A 410 -13.96 -31.86 18.93
N ASP A 411 -14.54 -30.70 18.64
CA ASP A 411 -15.80 -30.23 19.19
C ASP A 411 -17.01 -30.80 18.45
N ASN A 412 -16.85 -31.44 17.27
CA ASN A 412 -17.91 -32.05 16.49
C ASN A 412 -17.43 -33.35 15.80
N PRO A 413 -16.99 -34.37 16.56
CA PRO A 413 -16.35 -35.60 16.01
C PRO A 413 -17.32 -36.51 15.24
N SER A 414 -18.63 -36.32 15.40
CA SER A 414 -19.64 -37.11 14.71
C SER A 414 -20.02 -36.57 13.32
N ASN A 415 -19.63 -35.35 12.99
CA ASN A 415 -19.96 -34.76 11.71
C ASN A 415 -19.09 -35.34 10.59
N LYS A 416 -19.62 -36.31 9.87
CA LYS A 416 -19.00 -37.04 8.77
C LYS A 416 -19.96 -37.10 7.60
N PRO A 417 -20.13 -35.99 6.85
CA PRO A 417 -21.20 -35.88 5.86
C PRO A 417 -21.03 -36.80 4.64
N TRP A 418 -19.82 -37.35 4.43
CA TRP A 418 -19.55 -38.19 3.26
C TRP A 418 -18.87 -39.49 3.67
N THR A 419 -19.09 -40.54 2.86
CA THR A 419 -18.36 -41.82 3.02
C THR A 419 -17.03 -41.78 2.23
N SER A 420 -16.06 -42.63 2.62
CA SER A 420 -14.80 -42.76 1.89
C SER A 420 -15.03 -43.22 0.44
N GLU A 421 -16.04 -44.02 0.20
CA GLU A 421 -16.43 -44.51 -1.15
C GLU A 421 -16.98 -43.38 -2.01
N GLN A 422 -17.80 -42.48 -1.45
CA GLN A 422 -18.28 -41.29 -2.16
C GLN A 422 -17.13 -40.38 -2.56
N VAL A 423 -16.21 -40.13 -1.65
CA VAL A 423 -15.01 -39.32 -1.93
C VAL A 423 -14.13 -40.01 -2.96
N ALA A 424 -13.87 -41.28 -2.87
CA ALA A 424 -13.08 -42.05 -3.83
C ALA A 424 -13.68 -42.02 -5.23
N SER A 425 -15.01 -42.23 -5.31
CA SER A 425 -15.75 -42.21 -6.58
C SER A 425 -15.70 -40.84 -7.24
N LEU A 426 -15.77 -39.76 -6.46
CA LEU A 426 -15.69 -38.43 -7.00
C LEU A 426 -14.25 -38.08 -7.40
N VAL A 427 -13.26 -38.21 -6.51
CA VAL A 427 -11.87 -37.76 -6.73
C VAL A 427 -11.19 -38.61 -7.82
N PHE A 428 -11.23 -39.96 -7.67
CA PHE A 428 -10.54 -40.88 -8.58
C PHE A 428 -11.39 -41.33 -9.76
N GLY A 429 -12.72 -41.03 -9.73
CA GLY A 429 -13.64 -41.16 -10.86
C GLY A 429 -13.80 -39.84 -11.59
N SER A 430 -14.86 -39.10 -11.26
CA SER A 430 -15.31 -37.91 -12.05
C SER A 430 -14.25 -36.83 -12.18
N VAL A 431 -13.53 -36.47 -11.09
CA VAL A 431 -12.44 -35.44 -11.15
C VAL A 431 -11.25 -35.95 -11.97
N SER A 432 -10.89 -37.22 -11.78
CA SER A 432 -9.84 -37.86 -12.59
C SER A 432 -10.22 -37.90 -14.07
N ASP A 433 -11.48 -38.21 -14.41
CA ASP A 433 -11.97 -38.25 -15.79
C ASP A 433 -12.03 -36.85 -16.40
N PHE A 434 -12.36 -35.83 -15.61
CA PHE A 434 -12.25 -34.43 -16.02
C PHE A 434 -10.82 -34.07 -16.46
N PHE A 435 -9.81 -34.41 -15.66
CA PHE A 435 -8.40 -34.15 -16.00
C PHE A 435 -7.93 -34.97 -17.21
N LYS A 436 -8.35 -36.26 -17.32
CA LYS A 436 -8.04 -37.08 -18.49
C LYS A 436 -8.59 -36.47 -19.77
N GLU A 437 -9.85 -36.05 -19.77
CA GLU A 437 -10.48 -35.45 -20.93
C GLU A 437 -9.82 -34.13 -21.30
N ASN A 438 -9.60 -33.24 -20.34
CA ASN A 438 -8.95 -31.94 -20.56
C ASN A 438 -7.54 -32.05 -21.11
N SER A 439 -6.79 -33.04 -20.65
CA SER A 439 -5.38 -33.27 -21.02
C SER A 439 -5.21 -34.20 -22.22
N SER A 440 -6.27 -34.66 -22.89
CA SER A 440 -6.20 -35.71 -23.93
C SER A 440 -5.47 -36.96 -23.41
N GLN A 441 -5.87 -37.46 -22.23
CA GLN A 441 -5.35 -38.64 -21.53
C GLN A 441 -3.92 -38.51 -20.97
N GLN A 442 -3.36 -37.31 -20.93
CA GLN A 442 -1.98 -37.11 -20.44
C GLN A 442 -1.90 -36.98 -18.91
N THR A 443 -3.01 -36.67 -18.22
CA THR A 443 -3.05 -36.42 -16.75
C THR A 443 -4.28 -37.07 -16.14
N TRP A 444 -4.10 -37.74 -15.01
CA TRP A 444 -5.18 -38.37 -14.24
C TRP A 444 -4.85 -38.48 -12.75
N LEU A 445 -5.87 -38.57 -11.92
CA LEU A 445 -5.67 -38.78 -10.48
C LEU A 445 -5.62 -40.27 -10.15
N THR A 446 -4.73 -40.61 -9.22
CA THR A 446 -4.64 -41.96 -8.65
C THR A 446 -4.23 -41.85 -7.19
N GLY A 447 -4.71 -42.78 -6.34
CA GLY A 447 -4.35 -42.72 -4.92
C GLY A 447 -5.36 -43.39 -4.00
N SER A 448 -5.52 -42.78 -2.80
CA SER A 448 -6.33 -43.39 -1.72
C SER A 448 -7.12 -42.32 -0.98
N VAL A 449 -8.16 -42.75 -0.27
CA VAL A 449 -8.88 -41.93 0.71
C VAL A 449 -8.50 -42.43 2.11
N ALA A 450 -8.11 -41.53 2.99
CA ALA A 450 -7.71 -41.77 4.37
C ALA A 450 -8.68 -41.06 5.34
N GLY A 451 -8.97 -41.63 6.48
CA GLY A 451 -9.82 -41.02 7.55
C GLY A 451 -11.23 -41.54 7.49
N TRP A 452 -12.14 -41.03 8.27
CA TRP A 452 -12.20 -39.76 9.00
C TRP A 452 -11.30 -39.71 10.22
N TYR A 453 -10.51 -38.68 10.32
CA TYR A 453 -9.69 -38.40 11.48
C TYR A 453 -10.25 -37.22 12.29
N ASN A 454 -10.37 -37.42 13.60
CA ASN A 454 -10.75 -36.35 14.51
C ASN A 454 -9.48 -35.59 14.92
N ILE A 455 -9.31 -34.33 14.42
CA ILE A 455 -8.14 -33.54 14.69
C ILE A 455 -8.35 -32.59 15.88
N PRO A 456 -7.27 -32.17 16.61
CA PRO A 456 -7.37 -31.31 17.78
C PRO A 456 -7.54 -29.80 17.39
N VAL A 457 -8.45 -29.53 16.49
CA VAL A 457 -8.87 -28.19 16.05
C VAL A 457 -10.35 -28.05 16.30
N ASN A 458 -10.82 -26.90 16.77
CA ASN A 458 -12.24 -26.61 16.93
C ASN A 458 -12.84 -26.13 15.59
N SER A 459 -14.09 -26.50 15.33
CA SER A 459 -14.84 -26.03 14.16
C SER A 459 -15.06 -24.51 14.15
N THR A 460 -14.89 -23.83 15.29
CA THR A 460 -14.98 -22.37 15.43
C THR A 460 -13.71 -21.65 15.01
N VAL A 461 -12.67 -22.38 14.58
CA VAL A 461 -11.38 -21.82 14.15
C VAL A 461 -11.16 -22.14 12.67
N CYS A 462 -10.76 -21.15 11.88
CA CYS A 462 -10.31 -21.35 10.52
C CYS A 462 -8.79 -21.37 10.48
N ASP A 463 -8.21 -22.57 10.44
CA ASP A 463 -6.77 -22.76 10.36
C ASP A 463 -6.44 -23.94 9.40
N GLY A 464 -6.26 -23.58 8.12
CA GLY A 464 -5.93 -24.54 7.06
C GLY A 464 -4.60 -25.26 7.30
N PHE A 465 -3.61 -24.60 7.88
CA PHE A 465 -2.31 -25.21 8.15
C PHE A 465 -2.36 -26.21 9.31
N ALA A 466 -3.13 -25.93 10.34
CA ALA A 466 -3.37 -26.89 11.41
C ALA A 466 -4.15 -28.11 10.89
N ILE A 467 -5.17 -27.91 10.04
CA ILE A 467 -5.91 -28.99 9.37
C ILE A 467 -4.93 -29.88 8.57
N GLU A 468 -4.04 -29.28 7.79
CA GLU A 468 -2.99 -30.00 7.04
C GLU A 468 -2.06 -30.78 7.96
N GLN A 469 -1.50 -30.11 8.96
CA GLN A 469 -0.52 -30.71 9.88
C GLN A 469 -1.10 -31.92 10.61
N TYR A 470 -2.25 -31.75 11.24
CA TYR A 470 -2.89 -32.81 12.02
C TYR A 470 -3.47 -33.91 11.12
N GLY A 471 -4.04 -33.53 9.96
CA GLY A 471 -4.53 -34.49 8.98
C GLY A 471 -3.41 -35.40 8.45
N LYS A 472 -2.27 -34.81 8.05
CA LYS A 472 -1.09 -35.56 7.61
C LYS A 472 -0.55 -36.48 8.73
N SER A 473 -0.43 -35.96 9.95
CA SER A 473 0.04 -36.73 11.11
C SER A 473 -0.88 -37.91 11.41
N ALA A 474 -2.19 -37.70 11.34
CA ALA A 474 -3.17 -38.79 11.56
C ALA A 474 -3.12 -39.85 10.46
N ALA A 475 -2.98 -39.46 9.20
CA ALA A 475 -2.81 -40.38 8.09
C ALA A 475 -1.51 -41.20 8.23
N GLN A 476 -0.39 -40.59 8.63
CA GLN A 476 0.85 -41.30 8.91
C GLN A 476 0.70 -42.31 10.06
N ALA A 477 0.03 -41.91 11.14
CA ALA A 477 -0.26 -42.79 12.27
C ALA A 477 -1.16 -43.97 11.86
N ALA A 478 -2.03 -43.81 10.86
CA ALA A 478 -2.84 -44.86 10.28
C ALA A 478 -2.11 -45.72 9.23
N GLY A 479 -0.80 -45.49 9.01
CA GLY A 479 0.04 -46.32 8.15
C GLY A 479 0.24 -45.82 6.73
N TYR A 480 -0.27 -44.63 6.37
CA TYR A 480 -0.02 -44.04 5.06
C TYR A 480 1.39 -43.44 4.99
N ASN A 481 2.16 -43.87 3.99
CA ASN A 481 3.46 -43.24 3.70
C ASN A 481 3.25 -42.03 2.79
N LEU A 482 3.40 -40.82 3.35
CA LEU A 482 3.12 -39.59 2.64
C LEU A 482 4.05 -39.32 1.43
N SER A 483 5.26 -39.91 1.41
CA SER A 483 6.18 -39.80 0.26
C SER A 483 5.67 -40.49 -1.02
N ASN A 484 4.62 -41.33 -0.90
CA ASN A 484 4.00 -41.97 -2.05
C ASN A 484 3.02 -41.08 -2.77
N TYR A 485 2.76 -39.85 -2.26
CA TYR A 485 1.73 -38.96 -2.80
C TYR A 485 2.32 -37.61 -3.19
N ASP A 486 1.82 -37.07 -4.29
CA ASP A 486 2.21 -35.78 -4.86
C ASP A 486 1.24 -34.67 -4.46
N ARG A 487 -0.05 -35.05 -4.18
CA ARG A 487 -1.14 -34.15 -3.87
C ARG A 487 -1.84 -34.59 -2.60
N PHE A 488 -2.15 -33.62 -1.73
CA PHE A 488 -2.92 -33.84 -0.50
C PHE A 488 -4.21 -33.02 -0.58
N LEU A 489 -5.34 -33.71 -0.44
CA LEU A 489 -6.65 -33.10 -0.52
C LEU A 489 -7.35 -33.25 0.84
N PHE A 490 -7.44 -32.16 1.60
CA PHE A 490 -8.09 -32.11 2.89
C PHE A 490 -9.58 -31.80 2.70
N ILE A 491 -10.44 -32.74 3.06
CA ILE A 491 -11.89 -32.60 2.92
C ILE A 491 -12.50 -32.62 4.32
N PHE A 492 -13.24 -31.57 4.66
CA PHE A 492 -13.80 -31.37 5.99
C PHE A 492 -15.17 -30.70 5.97
N PRO A 493 -16.01 -30.97 7.01
CA PRO A 493 -17.33 -30.36 7.13
C PRO A 493 -17.23 -28.88 7.49
N GLN A 494 -18.40 -28.23 7.57
CA GLN A 494 -18.53 -26.82 7.95
C GLN A 494 -17.71 -26.47 9.20
N ASN A 495 -16.91 -25.42 9.10
CA ASN A 495 -16.20 -24.77 10.19
C ASN A 495 -16.24 -23.24 10.02
N ALA A 496 -15.39 -22.50 10.76
CA ALA A 496 -15.33 -21.05 10.69
C ALA A 496 -14.65 -20.49 9.42
N CYS A 497 -14.10 -21.34 8.52
CA CYS A 497 -13.57 -20.89 7.25
C CYS A 497 -14.67 -20.36 6.34
N GLY A 498 -14.44 -19.20 5.73
CA GLY A 498 -15.42 -18.58 4.83
C GLY A 498 -15.24 -18.99 3.37
N TYR A 499 -14.08 -19.60 3.01
CA TYR A 499 -13.83 -20.08 1.65
C TYR A 499 -14.54 -21.41 1.36
N SER A 500 -14.88 -21.66 0.10
CA SER A 500 -15.37 -22.96 -0.38
C SER A 500 -14.26 -23.94 -0.68
N GLY A 501 -13.11 -23.43 -1.11
CA GLY A 501 -11.89 -24.15 -1.35
C GLY A 501 -10.67 -23.27 -1.15
N MET A 502 -9.50 -23.91 -1.03
CA MET A 502 -8.22 -23.24 -0.99
C MET A 502 -7.16 -24.15 -1.62
N GLY A 503 -6.35 -23.63 -2.55
CA GLY A 503 -5.33 -24.40 -3.26
C GLY A 503 -3.96 -23.77 -3.23
N GLN A 504 -2.90 -24.57 -2.99
CA GLN A 504 -1.52 -24.15 -3.22
C GLN A 504 -1.21 -24.07 -4.71
N VAL A 505 -0.58 -22.97 -5.13
CA VAL A 505 -0.27 -22.72 -6.53
C VAL A 505 1.08 -23.36 -6.90
N GLY A 506 1.03 -24.42 -7.73
CA GLY A 506 2.17 -24.90 -8.50
C GLY A 506 3.36 -25.47 -7.74
N THR A 507 3.16 -26.38 -6.78
CA THR A 507 4.27 -27.06 -6.08
C THR A 507 4.09 -28.57 -6.03
N LEU A 508 5.15 -29.30 -5.69
CA LEU A 508 5.15 -30.73 -5.31
C LEU A 508 5.98 -30.95 -4.04
N PRO A 509 5.42 -31.64 -3.05
CA PRO A 509 3.99 -31.96 -2.93
C PRO A 509 3.12 -30.72 -2.76
N SER A 510 1.86 -30.78 -3.15
CA SER A 510 0.90 -29.68 -2.97
C SER A 510 -0.26 -30.10 -2.09
N SER A 511 -0.95 -29.13 -1.52
CA SER A 511 -2.14 -29.29 -0.69
C SER A 511 -3.31 -28.47 -1.26
N ALA A 512 -4.51 -29.02 -1.10
CA ALA A 512 -5.76 -28.32 -1.35
C ALA A 512 -6.75 -28.62 -0.21
N TRP A 513 -7.59 -27.65 0.15
CA TRP A 513 -8.54 -27.74 1.25
C TRP A 513 -9.93 -27.54 0.69
N ILE A 514 -10.83 -28.48 0.97
CA ILE A 514 -12.21 -28.49 0.49
C ILE A 514 -13.14 -28.35 1.69
N HIS A 515 -13.75 -27.19 1.80
CA HIS A 515 -14.61 -26.82 2.91
C HIS A 515 -16.08 -27.10 2.58
N ASN A 516 -16.70 -27.93 3.39
CA ASN A 516 -18.14 -28.25 3.35
C ASN A 516 -18.73 -28.58 1.96
N SER A 517 -17.89 -29.07 1.06
CA SER A 517 -18.24 -29.34 -0.34
C SER A 517 -17.69 -30.69 -0.77
N LEU A 518 -18.48 -31.42 -1.56
CA LEU A 518 -18.01 -32.61 -2.27
C LEU A 518 -18.51 -32.53 -3.71
N LEU A 519 -17.95 -31.57 -4.44
CA LEU A 519 -18.31 -31.27 -5.83
C LEU A 519 -17.07 -31.36 -6.74
N LEU A 520 -17.27 -31.90 -7.95
CA LEU A 520 -16.23 -31.94 -8.96
C LEU A 520 -15.67 -30.56 -9.22
N ARG A 521 -16.55 -29.54 -9.34
CA ARG A 521 -16.15 -28.16 -9.61
C ARG A 521 -15.16 -27.66 -8.57
N THR A 522 -15.46 -27.76 -7.29
CA THR A 522 -14.59 -27.28 -6.22
C THR A 522 -13.26 -28.03 -6.20
N ILE A 523 -13.29 -29.38 -6.21
CA ILE A 523 -12.09 -30.19 -6.14
C ILE A 523 -11.22 -30.03 -7.41
N GLY A 524 -11.84 -29.98 -8.59
CA GLY A 524 -11.14 -29.77 -9.86
C GLY A 524 -10.50 -28.40 -9.96
N HIS A 525 -11.15 -27.38 -9.44
CA HIS A 525 -10.64 -26.01 -9.35
C HIS A 525 -9.38 -25.93 -8.45
N GLU A 526 -9.48 -26.41 -7.20
CA GLU A 526 -8.37 -26.38 -6.25
C GLU A 526 -7.17 -27.22 -6.72
N LEU A 527 -7.43 -28.34 -7.38
CA LEU A 527 -6.36 -29.12 -8.02
C LEU A 527 -5.79 -28.42 -9.25
N GLY A 528 -6.56 -27.58 -9.93
CA GLY A 528 -6.08 -26.68 -10.98
C GLY A 528 -5.01 -25.72 -10.41
N HIS A 529 -5.23 -25.12 -9.25
CA HIS A 529 -4.20 -24.35 -8.55
C HIS A 529 -2.99 -25.21 -8.21
N ASN A 530 -3.19 -26.42 -7.74
CA ASN A 530 -2.10 -27.35 -7.46
C ASN A 530 -1.24 -27.69 -8.68
N LEU A 531 -1.82 -27.63 -9.88
CA LEU A 531 -1.11 -27.76 -11.14
C LEU A 531 -0.42 -26.47 -11.59
N GLY A 532 -0.64 -25.34 -10.89
CA GLY A 532 -0.03 -24.04 -11.13
C GLY A 532 -0.88 -23.05 -11.91
N LEU A 533 -2.17 -23.33 -12.08
CA LEU A 533 -3.08 -22.40 -12.73
C LEU A 533 -3.50 -21.28 -11.76
N GLN A 534 -3.77 -20.13 -12.33
CA GLN A 534 -4.42 -18.97 -11.73
C GLN A 534 -5.89 -18.96 -12.15
N HIS A 535 -6.67 -17.99 -11.72
CA HIS A 535 -8.05 -17.84 -12.15
C HIS A 535 -8.16 -17.52 -13.63
N ALA A 536 -9.29 -17.89 -14.23
CA ALA A 536 -9.67 -17.53 -15.58
C ALA A 536 -10.58 -16.31 -15.53
N HIS A 537 -10.06 -15.18 -15.97
CA HIS A 537 -10.68 -13.87 -15.86
C HIS A 537 -11.51 -13.52 -17.09
N ALA A 538 -12.30 -12.44 -16.99
CA ALA A 538 -12.83 -11.74 -18.15
C ALA A 538 -12.47 -10.25 -18.09
N LEU A 539 -12.58 -9.59 -19.23
CA LEU A 539 -12.36 -8.17 -19.36
C LEU A 539 -13.64 -7.50 -19.83
N ASP A 540 -14.30 -6.79 -18.92
CA ASP A 540 -15.48 -6.00 -19.20
C ASP A 540 -15.07 -4.62 -19.71
N CYS A 541 -15.38 -4.32 -20.95
CA CYS A 541 -15.06 -3.06 -21.62
C CYS A 541 -16.32 -2.22 -21.93
N GLY A 542 -17.45 -2.50 -21.27
CA GLY A 542 -18.74 -1.85 -21.49
C GLY A 542 -19.29 -2.14 -22.88
N ASP A 543 -19.68 -1.10 -23.64
CA ASP A 543 -20.29 -1.24 -24.96
C ASP A 543 -19.33 -1.66 -26.10
N THR A 544 -18.11 -2.08 -25.79
CA THR A 544 -17.10 -2.49 -26.76
C THR A 544 -16.39 -3.75 -26.34
N SER A 545 -15.99 -4.61 -27.29
CA SER A 545 -15.23 -5.83 -26.98
C SER A 545 -13.82 -5.55 -26.45
N LEU A 546 -13.24 -4.39 -26.76
CA LEU A 546 -11.94 -3.94 -26.29
C LEU A 546 -11.88 -2.42 -26.34
N SER A 547 -11.49 -1.80 -25.22
CA SER A 547 -11.34 -0.34 -25.10
C SER A 547 -10.12 0.01 -24.23
N GLY A 548 -9.80 1.30 -24.10
CA GLY A 548 -8.73 1.77 -23.21
C GLY A 548 -9.12 1.72 -21.73
N THR A 549 -10.39 1.48 -21.38
CA THR A 549 -10.91 1.44 -20.01
C THR A 549 -11.75 0.21 -19.80
N CYS A 550 -11.11 -0.91 -19.49
CA CYS A 550 -11.81 -2.16 -19.18
C CYS A 550 -11.62 -2.52 -17.71
N THR A 551 -12.60 -3.22 -17.13
CA THR A 551 -12.54 -3.73 -15.77
C THR A 551 -12.29 -5.23 -15.80
N ALA A 552 -11.26 -5.70 -15.11
CA ALA A 552 -11.00 -7.12 -14.94
C ALA A 552 -12.01 -7.73 -13.95
N GLN A 553 -12.61 -8.85 -14.34
CA GLN A 553 -13.51 -9.65 -13.51
C GLN A 553 -12.79 -10.93 -13.11
N GLU A 554 -12.58 -11.13 -11.80
CA GLU A 554 -11.74 -12.20 -11.22
C GLU A 554 -12.15 -13.60 -11.69
N TYR A 555 -13.41 -13.96 -11.66
CA TYR A 555 -13.94 -15.23 -12.14
C TYR A 555 -14.78 -15.07 -13.41
N GLY A 556 -14.41 -14.11 -14.25
CA GLY A 556 -15.25 -13.70 -15.38
C GLY A 556 -15.33 -14.68 -16.53
N ASP A 557 -14.39 -15.63 -16.67
CA ASP A 557 -14.47 -16.66 -17.73
C ASP A 557 -15.54 -17.69 -17.37
N THR A 558 -16.72 -17.56 -17.97
CA THR A 558 -17.86 -18.43 -17.75
C THR A 558 -17.69 -19.84 -18.30
N LEU A 559 -16.63 -20.13 -19.05
CA LEU A 559 -16.41 -21.37 -19.79
C LEU A 559 -15.33 -22.27 -19.19
N ASP A 560 -14.55 -21.76 -18.23
CA ASP A 560 -13.39 -22.43 -17.64
C ASP A 560 -13.66 -22.78 -16.18
N ILE A 561 -13.26 -23.99 -15.74
CA ILE A 561 -13.42 -24.41 -14.33
C ILE A 561 -12.64 -23.49 -13.38
N MET A 562 -11.56 -22.83 -13.85
CA MET A 562 -10.82 -21.83 -13.07
C MET A 562 -11.48 -20.44 -13.09
N GLY A 563 -12.62 -20.30 -13.76
CA GLY A 563 -13.43 -19.10 -13.85
C GLY A 563 -14.71 -19.20 -13.02
N TYR A 564 -15.84 -18.87 -13.62
CA TYR A 564 -17.12 -18.72 -12.93
C TYR A 564 -17.52 -19.91 -12.06
N THR A 565 -17.99 -19.63 -10.85
CA THR A 565 -18.27 -20.63 -9.79
C THR A 565 -19.38 -21.63 -10.11
N GLY A 566 -20.20 -21.37 -11.11
CA GLY A 566 -21.29 -22.28 -11.55
C GLY A 566 -20.88 -23.27 -12.64
N THR A 567 -19.67 -23.22 -13.18
CA THR A 567 -19.27 -23.95 -14.39
C THR A 567 -18.34 -25.12 -14.10
N VAL A 568 -18.53 -26.22 -14.86
CA VAL A 568 -17.56 -27.32 -15.00
C VAL A 568 -17.25 -27.44 -16.49
N GLY A 569 -16.65 -26.39 -17.06
CA GLY A 569 -16.16 -26.41 -18.44
C GLY A 569 -14.68 -26.79 -18.52
N HIS A 570 -14.24 -27.16 -19.71
CA HIS A 570 -12.83 -27.39 -19.97
C HIS A 570 -12.00 -26.15 -19.64
N LEU A 571 -10.78 -26.37 -19.19
CA LEU A 571 -9.74 -25.33 -19.18
C LEU A 571 -9.60 -24.72 -20.57
N ASN A 572 -9.41 -23.41 -20.63
CA ASN A 572 -9.22 -22.69 -21.88
C ASN A 572 -7.87 -23.04 -22.54
N ALA A 573 -7.72 -22.67 -23.79
CA ALA A 573 -6.54 -23.02 -24.59
C ALA A 573 -5.23 -22.45 -24.00
N PHE A 574 -5.29 -21.25 -23.41
CA PHE A 574 -4.13 -20.65 -22.72
C PHE A 574 -3.69 -21.49 -21.52
N ASN A 575 -4.62 -21.90 -20.66
CA ASN A 575 -4.33 -22.75 -19.51
C ASN A 575 -3.83 -24.14 -19.93
N LYS A 576 -4.43 -24.73 -20.96
CA LYS A 576 -3.96 -26.03 -21.50
C LYS A 576 -2.57 -25.95 -22.14
N GLU A 577 -2.23 -24.86 -22.83
CA GLU A 577 -0.87 -24.63 -23.34
C GLU A 577 0.14 -24.59 -22.20
N ARG A 578 -0.15 -23.82 -21.14
CA ARG A 578 0.72 -23.68 -19.95
C ARG A 578 0.94 -25.01 -19.23
N LEU A 579 -0.07 -25.89 -19.20
CA LEU A 579 0.02 -27.24 -18.61
C LEU A 579 0.75 -28.25 -19.52
N GLY A 580 1.10 -27.86 -20.74
CA GLY A 580 1.67 -28.77 -21.74
C GLY A 580 0.64 -29.78 -22.29
N TRP A 581 -0.66 -29.52 -22.12
CA TRP A 581 -1.75 -30.45 -22.55
C TRP A 581 -2.16 -30.26 -24.00
N LEU A 582 -1.80 -29.13 -24.61
CA LEU A 582 -1.97 -28.92 -26.05
C LEU A 582 -0.65 -29.16 -26.78
N ALA A 583 -0.61 -30.17 -27.62
CA ALA A 583 0.53 -30.37 -28.51
C ALA A 583 0.69 -29.17 -29.45
N SER A 584 1.90 -28.92 -29.92
CA SER A 584 2.19 -27.87 -30.91
C SER A 584 1.35 -27.97 -32.17
N SER A 585 0.91 -29.17 -32.54
CA SER A 585 -0.01 -29.41 -33.66
C SER A 585 -1.46 -28.98 -33.38
N ASN A 586 -1.84 -28.81 -32.12
CA ASN A 586 -3.18 -28.39 -31.75
C ASN A 586 -3.32 -26.86 -31.60
N ILE A 587 -2.20 -26.11 -31.65
CA ILE A 587 -2.19 -24.65 -31.60
C ILE A 587 -1.54 -24.14 -32.90
N ILE A 588 -2.26 -23.31 -33.64
CA ILE A 588 -1.70 -22.62 -34.81
C ILE A 588 -1.23 -21.23 -34.36
N ALA A 589 0.08 -20.99 -34.42
CA ALA A 589 0.64 -19.64 -34.32
C ALA A 589 0.37 -18.91 -35.64
N VAL A 590 -0.50 -17.90 -35.59
CA VAL A 590 -0.91 -17.14 -36.77
C VAL A 590 0.02 -15.96 -36.98
N ASN A 591 0.86 -16.04 -38.00
CA ASN A 591 1.85 -15.03 -38.34
C ASN A 591 1.55 -14.29 -39.67
N SER A 592 0.50 -14.70 -40.39
CA SER A 592 0.08 -14.10 -41.64
C SER A 592 -1.43 -14.24 -41.84
N ALA A 593 -2.00 -13.37 -42.64
CA ALA A 593 -3.43 -13.44 -43.00
C ALA A 593 -3.78 -14.81 -43.64
N GLY A 594 -4.95 -15.31 -43.25
CA GLY A 594 -5.44 -16.60 -43.73
C GLY A 594 -6.75 -17.04 -43.08
N SER A 595 -7.23 -18.19 -43.53
CA SER A 595 -8.41 -18.83 -42.96
C SER A 595 -7.99 -20.15 -42.30
N PHE A 596 -8.46 -20.36 -41.08
CA PHE A 596 -8.03 -21.45 -40.18
C PHE A 596 -9.24 -22.21 -39.68
N THR A 597 -9.18 -23.54 -39.70
CA THR A 597 -10.24 -24.40 -39.15
C THR A 597 -9.86 -24.86 -37.78
N LEU A 598 -10.79 -24.66 -36.79
CA LEU A 598 -10.68 -25.10 -35.42
C LEU A 598 -11.65 -26.25 -35.13
N ALA A 599 -11.17 -27.33 -34.57
CA ALA A 599 -11.99 -28.36 -33.97
C ALA A 599 -12.39 -27.95 -32.56
N PRO A 600 -13.52 -28.43 -32.00
CA PRO A 600 -13.88 -28.19 -30.60
C PRO A 600 -12.76 -28.58 -29.65
N THR A 601 -12.53 -27.76 -28.64
CA THR A 601 -11.46 -27.94 -27.66
C THR A 601 -11.56 -29.29 -26.93
N SER A 602 -12.76 -29.77 -26.68
CA SER A 602 -13.06 -31.02 -25.99
C SER A 602 -12.98 -32.24 -26.94
N ASN A 603 -12.87 -32.05 -28.25
CA ASN A 603 -12.79 -33.16 -29.20
C ASN A 603 -11.40 -33.84 -29.14
N PRO A 604 -11.29 -35.18 -28.96
CA PRO A 604 -10.01 -35.89 -28.84
C PRO A 604 -9.29 -36.10 -30.18
N THR A 605 -9.28 -35.09 -31.07
CA THR A 605 -8.61 -35.16 -32.39
C THR A 605 -7.25 -34.46 -32.36
N THR A 606 -6.38 -34.75 -33.30
CA THR A 606 -5.11 -34.07 -33.55
C THR A 606 -5.25 -32.78 -34.35
N SER A 607 -6.45 -32.41 -34.75
CA SER A 607 -6.74 -31.15 -35.45
C SER A 607 -6.45 -29.93 -34.57
N ALA A 608 -6.25 -28.78 -35.20
CA ALA A 608 -6.06 -27.52 -34.51
C ALA A 608 -7.29 -27.21 -33.60
N LYS A 609 -7.02 -26.85 -32.37
CA LYS A 609 -8.01 -26.53 -31.34
C LYS A 609 -7.95 -25.05 -30.90
N ALA A 610 -6.83 -24.40 -31.18
CA ALA A 610 -6.64 -23.01 -30.86
C ALA A 610 -5.84 -22.28 -31.96
N LEU A 611 -6.15 -20.98 -32.08
CA LEU A 611 -5.25 -20.03 -32.77
C LEU A 611 -4.56 -19.17 -31.70
N LYS A 612 -3.28 -18.89 -31.91
CA LYS A 612 -2.47 -17.98 -31.12
C LYS A 612 -1.97 -16.87 -32.04
N ILE A 613 -2.50 -15.67 -31.85
CA ILE A 613 -2.25 -14.50 -32.71
C ILE A 613 -1.46 -13.48 -31.88
N ALA A 614 -0.27 -13.10 -32.36
CA ALA A 614 0.54 -12.11 -31.66
C ALA A 614 -0.15 -10.74 -31.67
N LYS A 615 -0.39 -10.19 -30.46
CA LYS A 615 -1.05 -8.90 -30.25
C LYS A 615 -0.03 -7.77 -30.04
N GLY A 616 1.20 -8.06 -29.64
CA GLY A 616 2.23 -7.08 -29.26
C GLY A 616 2.81 -7.40 -27.90
N LEU A 617 3.10 -6.38 -27.12
CA LEU A 617 3.61 -6.50 -25.77
C LEU A 617 2.52 -6.10 -24.76
N ASP A 618 2.52 -6.72 -23.60
CA ASP A 618 1.70 -6.30 -22.46
C ASP A 618 2.34 -5.15 -21.67
N ALA A 619 1.70 -4.69 -20.61
CA ALA A 619 2.18 -3.60 -19.77
C ALA A 619 3.54 -3.88 -19.09
N SER A 620 3.92 -5.15 -18.96
CA SER A 620 5.23 -5.56 -18.44
C SER A 620 6.33 -5.63 -19.50
N GLY A 621 5.98 -5.44 -20.77
CA GLY A 621 6.87 -5.61 -21.92
C GLY A 621 7.00 -7.06 -22.39
N ALA A 622 6.18 -7.98 -21.90
CA ALA A 622 6.17 -9.36 -22.31
C ALA A 622 5.23 -9.58 -23.52
N PRO A 623 5.50 -10.59 -24.40
CA PRO A 623 4.65 -10.89 -25.53
C PRO A 623 3.21 -11.21 -25.11
N SER A 624 2.25 -10.57 -25.75
CA SER A 624 0.81 -10.75 -25.53
C SER A 624 0.16 -11.31 -26.79
N TYR A 625 -0.86 -12.12 -26.61
CA TYR A 625 -1.52 -12.85 -27.70
C TYR A 625 -3.03 -12.83 -27.54
N TYR A 626 -3.74 -12.99 -28.66
CA TYR A 626 -5.10 -13.49 -28.68
C TYR A 626 -5.09 -15.00 -28.80
N TYR A 627 -5.84 -15.70 -27.95
CA TYR A 627 -6.16 -17.12 -28.04
C TYR A 627 -7.61 -17.27 -28.48
N LEU A 628 -7.82 -17.95 -29.60
CA LEU A 628 -9.14 -18.28 -30.11
C LEU A 628 -9.35 -19.77 -29.96
N GLU A 629 -10.51 -20.16 -29.47
CA GLU A 629 -10.92 -21.55 -29.35
C GLU A 629 -12.39 -21.73 -29.68
N TYR A 630 -12.73 -22.93 -30.11
CA TYR A 630 -14.10 -23.34 -30.44
C TYR A 630 -14.61 -24.30 -29.38
N ARG A 631 -15.81 -24.03 -28.84
CA ARG A 631 -16.49 -24.87 -27.84
C ARG A 631 -17.71 -25.55 -28.45
N GLN A 632 -17.96 -26.80 -28.06
CA GLN A 632 -19.17 -27.54 -28.35
C GLN A 632 -19.58 -28.34 -27.14
N PRO A 633 -20.87 -28.72 -26.96
CA PRO A 633 -21.38 -29.44 -25.78
C PRO A 633 -20.95 -30.92 -25.84
N LEU A 634 -19.65 -31.16 -25.81
CA LEU A 634 -19.03 -32.48 -25.82
C LEU A 634 -18.32 -32.75 -24.52
N GLY A 635 -18.43 -33.95 -23.96
CA GLY A 635 -17.78 -34.32 -22.72
C GLY A 635 -18.17 -33.40 -21.57
N PHE A 636 -17.19 -32.90 -20.82
CA PHE A 636 -17.47 -31.97 -19.71
C PHE A 636 -17.97 -30.59 -20.15
N ASP A 637 -17.67 -30.15 -21.38
CA ASP A 637 -18.25 -28.91 -21.92
C ASP A 637 -19.77 -28.99 -22.14
N ALA A 638 -20.38 -30.16 -22.11
CA ALA A 638 -21.85 -30.30 -22.12
C ALA A 638 -22.49 -29.69 -20.86
N GLN A 639 -21.74 -29.59 -19.77
CA GLN A 639 -22.24 -29.08 -18.48
C GLN A 639 -22.25 -27.54 -18.41
N ILE A 640 -21.60 -26.83 -19.32
CA ILE A 640 -21.62 -25.37 -19.33
C ILE A 640 -23.00 -24.80 -19.68
N THR A 641 -23.88 -25.58 -20.28
CA THR A 641 -25.26 -25.19 -20.56
C THR A 641 -26.19 -25.27 -19.34
N ASP A 642 -25.74 -25.95 -18.29
CA ASP A 642 -26.50 -26.11 -17.09
C ASP A 642 -26.60 -24.77 -16.34
N ARG A 643 -27.79 -24.52 -15.76
CA ARG A 643 -28.06 -23.35 -14.91
C ARG A 643 -28.02 -21.98 -15.62
N GLY A 644 -28.03 -21.90 -16.92
CA GLY A 644 -28.05 -20.62 -17.66
C GLY A 644 -26.82 -19.75 -17.46
N VAL A 645 -25.66 -20.39 -17.28
CA VAL A 645 -24.37 -19.74 -17.11
C VAL A 645 -23.87 -19.12 -18.42
N VAL A 646 -24.25 -19.73 -19.56
CA VAL A 646 -23.94 -19.24 -20.91
C VAL A 646 -25.18 -19.23 -21.79
N ASP A 647 -25.14 -18.46 -22.87
CA ASP A 647 -26.07 -18.57 -23.97
C ASP A 647 -25.56 -19.62 -24.98
N PRO A 648 -26.20 -20.80 -25.05
CA PRO A 648 -25.77 -21.85 -26.00
C PRO A 648 -25.90 -21.42 -27.48
N ALA A 649 -26.86 -20.51 -27.77
CA ALA A 649 -27.04 -20.01 -29.13
C ALA A 649 -25.89 -19.09 -29.60
N ASN A 650 -25.15 -18.53 -28.66
CA ASN A 650 -23.96 -17.74 -28.92
C ASN A 650 -22.70 -18.62 -28.84
N VAL A 651 -22.42 -19.22 -27.69
CA VAL A 651 -21.13 -19.86 -27.39
C VAL A 651 -20.82 -21.03 -28.33
N PHE A 652 -21.83 -21.81 -28.69
CA PHE A 652 -21.63 -22.95 -29.63
C PHE A 652 -21.78 -22.57 -31.12
N GLN A 653 -22.12 -21.32 -31.43
CA GLN A 653 -22.24 -20.80 -32.80
C GLN A 653 -21.13 -19.79 -33.13
N GLY A 654 -20.12 -19.68 -32.25
CA GLY A 654 -19.01 -18.76 -32.43
C GLY A 654 -17.71 -19.27 -31.84
N VAL A 655 -16.64 -18.50 -32.00
CA VAL A 655 -15.35 -18.77 -31.36
C VAL A 655 -15.14 -17.80 -30.21
N THR A 656 -14.62 -18.26 -29.09
CA THR A 656 -14.26 -17.40 -27.95
C THR A 656 -12.89 -16.79 -28.19
N VAL A 657 -12.72 -15.56 -27.76
CA VAL A 657 -11.48 -14.79 -27.90
C VAL A 657 -10.98 -14.42 -26.49
N ARG A 658 -9.74 -14.75 -26.20
CA ARG A 658 -9.08 -14.36 -24.95
C ARG A 658 -7.79 -13.63 -25.27
N GLN A 659 -7.47 -12.62 -24.47
CA GLN A 659 -6.10 -12.09 -24.47
C GLN A 659 -5.31 -12.67 -23.30
N ALA A 660 -4.03 -12.99 -23.55
CA ALA A 660 -3.15 -13.51 -22.51
C ALA A 660 -1.67 -13.29 -22.85
N SER A 661 -0.84 -13.18 -21.80
CA SER A 661 0.62 -13.17 -21.87
C SER A 661 1.14 -14.46 -21.25
N PRO A 662 1.79 -15.38 -22.00
CA PRO A 662 2.24 -16.67 -21.45
C PRO A 662 3.17 -16.56 -20.24
N SER A 663 3.94 -15.49 -20.15
CA SER A 663 4.80 -15.18 -18.98
C SER A 663 4.00 -14.85 -17.72
N ASN A 664 2.72 -14.52 -17.86
CA ASN A 664 1.85 -14.14 -16.75
C ASN A 664 0.60 -15.04 -16.72
N GLY A 665 0.59 -16.04 -15.83
CA GLY A 665 -0.54 -16.99 -15.70
C GLY A 665 -1.87 -16.34 -15.29
N ASN A 666 -1.83 -15.14 -14.75
CA ASN A 666 -2.99 -14.36 -14.31
C ASN A 666 -3.49 -13.38 -15.39
N SER A 667 -3.02 -13.51 -16.63
CA SER A 667 -3.32 -12.60 -17.75
C SER A 667 -4.38 -13.12 -18.71
N GLY A 668 -4.98 -14.28 -18.43
CA GLY A 668 -5.99 -14.90 -19.28
C GLY A 668 -7.35 -14.24 -19.12
N TYR A 669 -7.71 -13.32 -20.03
CA TYR A 669 -8.98 -12.59 -20.00
C TYR A 669 -9.87 -12.98 -21.17
N LEU A 670 -11.06 -13.54 -20.89
CA LEU A 670 -12.13 -13.69 -21.88
C LEU A 670 -12.63 -12.30 -22.29
N LEU A 671 -12.79 -12.07 -23.59
CA LEU A 671 -13.33 -10.84 -24.14
C LEU A 671 -14.78 -11.06 -24.57
N ASP A 672 -15.64 -10.10 -24.27
CA ASP A 672 -17.02 -10.09 -24.77
C ASP A 672 -17.05 -9.69 -26.26
N MET A 673 -17.49 -10.61 -27.13
CA MET A 673 -17.62 -10.36 -28.56
C MET A 673 -19.02 -9.86 -28.96
N THR A 674 -19.92 -9.72 -27.99
CA THR A 674 -21.30 -9.21 -28.18
C THR A 674 -21.65 -8.08 -27.18
N PRO A 675 -20.76 -7.09 -27.00
CA PRO A 675 -20.97 -6.02 -26.03
C PRO A 675 -22.27 -5.28 -26.31
N GLY A 676 -22.98 -4.89 -25.24
CA GLY A 676 -24.27 -4.25 -25.31
C GLY A 676 -25.45 -5.18 -25.63
N SER A 677 -25.27 -6.50 -25.49
CA SER A 677 -26.35 -7.49 -25.53
C SER A 677 -27.25 -7.34 -24.28
N ASN A 678 -28.44 -8.01 -24.30
CA ASN A 678 -29.31 -8.06 -23.12
C ASN A 678 -28.91 -9.14 -22.11
N PHE A 679 -27.84 -9.88 -22.38
CA PHE A 679 -27.29 -10.86 -21.43
C PHE A 679 -26.38 -10.19 -20.42
N VAL A 680 -26.32 -10.72 -19.22
CA VAL A 680 -25.29 -10.39 -18.26
C VAL A 680 -23.94 -10.77 -18.87
N ASP A 681 -23.01 -9.88 -18.84
CA ASP A 681 -21.70 -9.97 -19.46
C ASP A 681 -21.07 -11.38 -19.38
N MET A 682 -20.34 -11.74 -20.42
CA MET A 682 -19.61 -13.01 -20.61
C MET A 682 -20.46 -14.27 -20.80
N LYS A 683 -21.79 -14.19 -20.80
CA LYS A 683 -22.65 -15.36 -21.11
C LYS A 683 -22.74 -15.63 -22.61
N ASP A 684 -22.60 -14.63 -23.43
CA ASP A 684 -22.63 -14.65 -24.89
C ASP A 684 -21.37 -14.05 -25.50
N ALA A 685 -20.23 -14.35 -24.89
CA ALA A 685 -18.92 -13.76 -25.23
C ALA A 685 -18.30 -14.27 -26.54
N ALA A 686 -18.94 -15.17 -27.29
CA ALA A 686 -18.35 -15.74 -28.50
C ALA A 686 -18.53 -14.83 -29.72
N LEU A 687 -17.53 -14.78 -30.59
CA LEU A 687 -17.57 -14.19 -31.92
C LEU A 687 -18.33 -15.12 -32.87
N VAL A 688 -19.63 -14.90 -33.02
CA VAL A 688 -20.53 -15.77 -33.78
C VAL A 688 -20.29 -15.65 -35.28
N SER A 689 -20.74 -16.66 -36.04
CA SER A 689 -20.68 -16.70 -37.51
C SER A 689 -21.13 -15.41 -38.18
N GLY A 690 -20.34 -14.90 -39.14
CA GLY A 690 -20.62 -13.67 -39.89
C GLY A 690 -20.29 -12.37 -39.11
N ARG A 691 -19.76 -12.47 -37.89
CA ARG A 691 -19.29 -11.32 -37.11
C ARG A 691 -17.76 -11.20 -37.18
N SER A 692 -17.29 -10.00 -36.90
CA SER A 692 -15.86 -9.68 -36.85
C SER A 692 -15.50 -8.89 -35.59
N PHE A 693 -14.33 -9.20 -35.05
CA PHE A 693 -13.64 -8.45 -34.02
C PHE A 693 -12.45 -7.73 -34.65
N ASN A 694 -12.35 -6.43 -34.40
CA ASN A 694 -11.35 -5.57 -35.02
C ASN A 694 -10.52 -4.86 -33.96
N ASP A 695 -9.32 -5.36 -33.72
CA ASP A 695 -8.30 -4.64 -32.97
C ASP A 695 -7.53 -3.71 -33.90
N THR A 696 -8.09 -2.55 -34.17
CA THR A 696 -7.50 -1.55 -35.07
C THR A 696 -6.18 -1.01 -34.54
N SER A 697 -5.97 -1.06 -33.22
CA SER A 697 -4.76 -0.58 -32.57
C SER A 697 -3.54 -1.44 -32.90
N ASN A 698 -3.77 -2.74 -33.10
CA ASN A 698 -2.73 -3.70 -33.44
C ASN A 698 -2.86 -4.19 -34.87
N GLY A 699 -3.83 -3.67 -35.63
CA GLY A 699 -4.05 -4.05 -37.05
C GLY A 699 -4.54 -5.48 -37.21
N ILE A 700 -5.21 -6.05 -36.23
CA ILE A 700 -5.67 -7.44 -36.24
C ILE A 700 -7.19 -7.48 -36.46
N TYR A 701 -7.61 -8.22 -37.48
CA TYR A 701 -9.00 -8.39 -37.85
C TYR A 701 -9.35 -9.88 -37.84
N ILE A 702 -10.32 -10.25 -37.02
CA ILE A 702 -10.73 -11.63 -36.80
C ILE A 702 -12.20 -11.77 -37.18
N SER A 703 -12.57 -12.75 -37.95
CA SER A 703 -13.96 -13.03 -38.24
C SER A 703 -14.27 -14.53 -38.24
N THR A 704 -15.40 -14.90 -37.66
CA THR A 704 -15.92 -16.26 -37.76
C THR A 704 -16.74 -16.35 -39.02
N GLN A 705 -16.28 -17.17 -39.96
CA GLN A 705 -16.92 -17.31 -41.26
C GLN A 705 -18.15 -18.22 -41.17
N TRP A 706 -17.98 -19.39 -40.58
CA TRP A 706 -19.06 -20.34 -40.30
C TRP A 706 -18.63 -21.30 -39.18
N THR A 707 -19.62 -21.95 -38.59
CA THR A 707 -19.44 -22.99 -37.57
C THR A 707 -20.39 -24.15 -37.83
N ASP A 708 -19.99 -25.38 -37.50
CA ASP A 708 -20.87 -26.55 -37.39
C ASP A 708 -20.49 -27.37 -36.15
N ALA A 709 -21.18 -28.46 -35.86
CA ALA A 709 -20.94 -29.29 -34.67
C ALA A 709 -19.52 -29.87 -34.59
N SER A 710 -18.74 -29.85 -35.67
CA SER A 710 -17.42 -30.48 -35.78
C SER A 710 -16.27 -29.49 -35.87
N GLN A 711 -16.52 -28.27 -36.33
CA GLN A 711 -15.47 -27.28 -36.59
C GLN A 711 -15.98 -25.85 -36.78
N ALA A 712 -15.08 -24.90 -36.65
CA ALA A 712 -15.30 -23.49 -36.97
C ALA A 712 -14.25 -23.02 -37.99
N LEU A 713 -14.63 -22.19 -38.95
CA LEU A 713 -13.72 -21.51 -39.85
C LEU A 713 -13.55 -20.06 -39.43
N VAL A 714 -12.34 -19.70 -39.10
CA VAL A 714 -11.94 -18.36 -38.68
C VAL A 714 -11.03 -17.72 -39.71
N SER A 715 -11.31 -16.52 -40.13
CA SER A 715 -10.40 -15.70 -40.94
C SER A 715 -9.69 -14.68 -40.06
N VAL A 716 -8.38 -14.60 -40.23
CA VAL A 716 -7.52 -13.62 -39.58
C VAL A 716 -6.85 -12.80 -40.66
N ASP A 717 -6.94 -11.49 -40.54
CA ASP A 717 -6.26 -10.56 -41.44
C ASP A 717 -5.42 -9.57 -40.60
N PHE A 718 -4.29 -9.19 -41.15
CA PHE A 718 -3.42 -8.16 -40.62
C PHE A 718 -3.46 -7.00 -41.60
N GLY A 719 -4.42 -6.09 -41.39
CA GLY A 719 -4.70 -4.98 -42.28
C GLY A 719 -3.43 -4.18 -42.56
N GLY A 720 -3.11 -4.02 -43.84
CA GLY A 720 -2.10 -3.10 -44.28
C GLY A 720 -2.46 -1.68 -43.90
N ALA A 721 -1.86 -1.24 -42.83
CA ALA A 721 -1.63 0.12 -42.36
C ALA A 721 -2.61 1.22 -42.78
N SER A 722 -3.69 1.38 -42.04
CA SER A 722 -3.85 2.66 -41.35
C SER A 722 -2.96 2.58 -40.09
N ALA A 723 -1.98 3.47 -39.99
CA ALA A 723 -1.13 3.51 -38.81
C ALA A 723 -2.01 3.50 -37.56
N PRO A 724 -1.73 2.67 -36.54
CA PRO A 724 -2.55 2.61 -35.34
C PRO A 724 -2.77 4.03 -34.81
N VAL A 725 -4.02 4.36 -34.50
CA VAL A 725 -4.32 5.69 -33.97
C VAL A 725 -3.58 5.84 -32.63
N CYS A 726 -2.69 6.81 -32.61
CA CYS A 726 -1.92 7.10 -31.42
C CYS A 726 -2.85 7.64 -30.32
N THR A 727 -2.99 6.90 -29.22
CA THR A 727 -3.61 7.39 -27.98
C THR A 727 -2.52 7.65 -26.96
N ARG A 728 -2.36 8.91 -26.57
CA ARG A 728 -1.40 9.30 -25.52
C ARG A 728 -2.03 9.12 -24.15
N ASN A 729 -1.26 8.57 -23.22
CA ASN A 729 -1.67 8.32 -21.83
C ASN A 729 -0.67 8.91 -20.84
N ALA A 730 -1.13 9.10 -19.60
CA ALA A 730 -0.26 9.55 -18.53
C ALA A 730 0.80 8.46 -18.24
N PRO A 731 2.09 8.83 -18.14
CA PRO A 731 3.14 7.89 -17.79
C PRO A 731 3.00 7.45 -16.33
N THR A 732 3.52 6.29 -15.98
CA THR A 732 3.67 5.86 -14.58
C THR A 732 5.11 5.99 -14.12
N ILE A 733 5.31 6.33 -12.84
CA ILE A 733 6.62 6.38 -12.20
C ILE A 733 6.56 5.59 -10.90
N SER A 734 7.52 4.70 -10.71
CA SER A 734 7.81 4.06 -9.42
C SER A 734 9.13 4.59 -8.87
N VAL A 735 9.25 4.71 -7.53
CA VAL A 735 10.48 5.17 -6.86
C VAL A 735 10.86 4.14 -5.81
N SER A 736 12.10 3.67 -5.86
CA SER A 736 12.66 2.68 -4.94
C SER A 736 13.99 3.18 -4.33
N PRO A 737 14.24 2.89 -3.04
CA PRO A 737 13.33 2.28 -2.08
C PRO A 737 12.18 3.21 -1.71
N ALA A 738 11.08 2.68 -1.16
CA ALA A 738 9.93 3.47 -0.73
C ALA A 738 10.24 4.45 0.41
N GLN A 739 11.34 4.21 1.13
CA GLN A 739 11.83 5.06 2.21
C GLN A 739 13.36 5.16 2.17
N SER A 740 13.93 6.34 2.44
CA SER A 740 15.37 6.49 2.69
C SER A 740 15.78 5.78 3.99
N SER A 741 17.08 5.56 4.17
CA SER A 741 17.62 5.40 5.53
C SER A 741 17.28 6.63 6.38
N TRP A 742 17.34 6.49 7.71
CA TRP A 742 17.14 7.58 8.65
C TRP A 742 18.43 8.43 8.69
N LEU A 743 18.32 9.68 8.29
CA LEU A 743 19.48 10.53 8.02
C LEU A 743 19.38 11.86 8.80
N PRO A 744 20.50 12.40 9.27
CA PRO A 744 20.48 13.72 9.87
C PRO A 744 20.17 14.81 8.83
N ALA A 745 19.64 15.94 9.29
CA ALA A 745 19.43 17.13 8.47
C ALA A 745 20.72 17.52 7.73
N GLY A 746 20.60 18.02 6.52
CA GLY A 746 21.75 18.32 5.64
C GLY A 746 22.24 17.12 4.83
N SER A 747 21.71 15.92 5.05
CA SER A 747 22.08 14.72 4.29
C SER A 747 21.39 14.66 2.94
N SER A 748 21.97 13.83 2.05
CA SER A 748 21.38 13.52 0.75
C SER A 748 21.18 12.01 0.62
N TYR A 749 20.16 11.62 -0.12
CA TYR A 749 19.85 10.22 -0.44
C TYR A 749 19.52 10.07 -1.92
N SER A 750 19.89 8.91 -2.48
CA SER A 750 19.62 8.60 -3.89
C SER A 750 18.62 7.45 -4.00
N TYR A 751 17.59 7.70 -4.77
CA TYR A 751 16.56 6.72 -5.14
C TYR A 751 16.77 6.31 -6.60
N SER A 752 16.27 5.13 -6.97
CA SER A 752 16.04 4.74 -8.35
C SER A 752 14.59 5.00 -8.70
N ALA A 753 14.34 5.75 -9.75
CA ALA A 753 13.00 5.97 -10.27
C ALA A 753 12.87 5.30 -11.63
N THR A 754 11.78 4.58 -11.89
CA THR A 754 11.49 3.93 -13.16
C THR A 754 10.27 4.58 -13.80
N LEU A 755 10.45 5.13 -14.99
CA LEU A 755 9.40 5.71 -15.83
C LEU A 755 8.93 4.68 -16.84
N THR A 756 7.61 4.49 -16.97
CA THR A 756 6.99 3.67 -18.02
C THR A 756 6.11 4.52 -18.91
N ASN A 757 6.29 4.41 -20.21
CA ASN A 757 5.45 5.06 -21.20
C ASN A 757 4.16 4.25 -21.42
N GLN A 758 3.01 4.81 -21.06
CA GLN A 758 1.68 4.17 -21.18
C GLN A 758 0.96 4.49 -22.50
N ASP A 759 1.64 5.10 -23.45
CA ASP A 759 1.07 5.39 -24.77
C ASP A 759 0.70 4.10 -25.51
N SER A 760 -0.32 4.15 -26.35
CA SER A 760 -0.65 3.03 -27.24
C SER A 760 0.44 2.77 -28.27
N SER A 761 0.55 1.53 -28.75
CA SER A 761 1.59 1.07 -29.70
C SER A 761 1.61 1.85 -31.03
N GLY A 762 0.53 2.55 -31.35
CA GLY A 762 0.43 3.42 -32.52
C GLY A 762 1.12 4.76 -32.38
N CYS A 763 1.64 5.09 -31.22
CA CYS A 763 2.32 6.35 -30.98
C CYS A 763 3.80 6.26 -31.38
N ALA A 764 4.33 7.37 -31.89
CA ALA A 764 5.78 7.55 -31.91
C ALA A 764 6.31 7.67 -30.48
N ASN A 765 7.60 7.43 -30.29
CA ASN A 765 8.25 7.61 -29.00
C ASN A 765 7.86 8.95 -28.34
N SER A 766 7.56 8.91 -27.06
CA SER A 766 7.33 10.10 -26.27
C SER A 766 8.61 10.53 -25.59
N SER A 767 8.90 11.84 -25.68
CA SER A 767 9.98 12.47 -24.93
C SER A 767 9.39 13.06 -23.65
N PHE A 768 9.70 12.43 -22.53
CA PHE A 768 9.23 12.84 -21.22
C PHE A 768 10.22 13.82 -20.58
N SER A 769 9.74 15.00 -20.21
CA SER A 769 10.48 15.92 -19.36
C SER A 769 10.37 15.46 -17.92
N LEU A 770 11.52 15.28 -17.26
CA LEU A 770 11.61 14.79 -15.89
C LEU A 770 11.83 15.94 -14.92
N SER A 771 11.17 15.89 -13.79
CA SER A 771 11.39 16.83 -12.68
C SER A 771 11.25 16.13 -11.33
N SER A 772 11.83 16.74 -10.30
CA SER A 772 11.77 16.22 -8.94
C SER A 772 10.57 16.78 -8.17
N VAL A 773 9.96 15.95 -7.35
CA VAL A 773 8.97 16.35 -6.34
C VAL A 773 9.68 16.40 -4.99
N LYS A 774 9.60 17.52 -4.29
CA LYS A 774 10.31 17.73 -3.02
C LYS A 774 9.66 18.82 -2.19
N PRO A 775 9.84 18.83 -0.86
CA PRO A 775 9.41 19.94 -0.01
C PRO A 775 10.10 21.25 -0.37
N SER A 776 9.46 22.36 -0.01
CA SER A 776 10.07 23.69 -0.18
C SER A 776 11.39 23.81 0.59
N GLY A 777 12.41 24.42 -0.02
CA GLY A 777 13.74 24.58 0.58
C GLY A 777 14.65 23.35 0.48
N TRP A 778 14.17 22.23 -0.05
CA TRP A 778 14.98 21.03 -0.28
C TRP A 778 15.69 21.08 -1.63
N SER A 779 16.81 20.38 -1.74
CA SER A 779 17.48 20.16 -3.02
C SER A 779 17.01 18.82 -3.60
N ALA A 780 16.80 18.75 -4.91
CA ALA A 780 16.63 17.46 -5.58
C ALA A 780 17.07 17.58 -7.04
N ASN A 781 17.62 16.49 -7.54
CA ASN A 781 18.10 16.38 -8.93
C ASN A 781 17.68 15.03 -9.50
N VAL A 782 17.15 15.05 -10.72
CA VAL A 782 16.92 13.86 -11.53
C VAL A 782 18.14 13.69 -12.45
N GLY A 783 18.65 12.46 -12.55
CA GLY A 783 19.88 12.18 -13.32
C GLY A 783 19.77 12.52 -14.80
N ASN A 784 18.55 12.53 -15.34
CA ASN A 784 18.24 12.89 -16.71
C ASN A 784 17.15 13.97 -16.71
N SER A 785 17.30 15.00 -17.52
CA SER A 785 16.25 16.02 -17.68
C SER A 785 15.12 15.55 -18.61
N SER A 786 15.37 14.53 -19.43
CA SER A 786 14.37 13.92 -20.30
C SER A 786 14.74 12.48 -20.66
N LEU A 787 13.72 11.68 -20.95
CA LEU A 787 13.84 10.33 -21.48
C LEU A 787 12.92 10.18 -22.68
N SER A 788 13.41 9.57 -23.76
CA SER A 788 12.58 9.23 -24.91
C SER A 788 12.30 7.72 -24.89
N LEU A 789 11.03 7.36 -24.73
CA LEU A 789 10.59 5.98 -24.61
C LEU A 789 9.58 5.63 -25.71
N ALA A 790 9.73 4.45 -26.28
CA ALA A 790 8.69 3.85 -27.11
C ALA A 790 7.44 3.55 -26.26
N PRO A 791 6.27 3.45 -26.88
CA PRO A 791 5.06 2.97 -26.20
C PRO A 791 5.30 1.67 -25.44
N GLY A 792 4.86 1.58 -24.19
CA GLY A 792 5.05 0.42 -23.31
C GLY A 792 6.47 0.24 -22.74
N ALA A 793 7.45 1.01 -23.20
CA ALA A 793 8.82 0.90 -22.72
C ALA A 793 9.04 1.60 -21.37
N SER A 794 9.95 1.03 -20.57
CA SER A 794 10.37 1.59 -19.29
C SER A 794 11.86 1.94 -19.29
N ALA A 795 12.24 2.94 -18.51
CA ALA A 795 13.64 3.25 -18.24
C ALA A 795 13.81 3.80 -16.82
N SER A 796 14.89 3.40 -16.18
CA SER A 796 15.23 3.87 -14.84
C SER A 796 16.18 5.08 -14.90
N PHE A 797 16.04 5.95 -13.92
CA PHE A 797 16.89 7.13 -13.72
C PHE A 797 17.10 7.38 -12.23
N SER A 798 18.19 8.07 -11.88
CA SER A 798 18.47 8.41 -10.50
C SER A 798 17.69 9.65 -10.06
N LEU A 799 17.20 9.63 -8.82
CA LEU A 799 16.62 10.77 -8.12
C LEU A 799 17.43 10.99 -6.85
N SER A 800 18.22 12.06 -6.82
CA SER A 800 18.98 12.45 -5.63
C SER A 800 18.25 13.57 -4.91
N VAL A 801 17.98 13.40 -3.61
CA VAL A 801 17.27 14.36 -2.76
C VAL A 801 18.14 14.73 -1.58
N GLY A 802 18.25 16.04 -1.27
CA GLY A 802 18.99 16.54 -0.14
C GLY A 802 18.13 17.39 0.80
N ALA A 803 18.09 17.00 2.06
CA ALA A 803 17.44 17.76 3.12
C ALA A 803 18.26 19.01 3.47
N PRO A 804 17.64 20.16 3.76
CA PRO A 804 18.37 21.30 4.29
C PRO A 804 18.91 21.00 5.70
N SER A 805 19.99 21.65 6.11
CA SER A 805 20.57 21.49 7.45
C SER A 805 19.62 21.91 8.59
N THR A 806 18.56 22.61 8.25
CA THR A 806 17.50 23.06 9.18
C THR A 806 16.28 22.15 9.19
N ALA A 807 16.32 21.03 8.48
CA ALA A 807 15.18 20.11 8.44
C ALA A 807 14.90 19.52 9.82
N SER A 808 13.64 19.56 10.24
CA SER A 808 13.18 18.90 11.47
C SER A 808 13.13 17.39 11.27
N ASN A 809 13.11 16.62 12.36
CA ASN A 809 12.86 15.21 12.29
C ASN A 809 11.45 14.97 11.74
N GLY A 810 11.31 13.95 10.88
CA GLY A 810 10.03 13.61 10.27
C GLY A 810 10.16 12.89 8.94
N PHE A 811 9.01 12.53 8.38
CA PHE A 811 8.88 11.88 7.07
C PHE A 811 8.50 12.94 6.03
N TYR A 812 9.27 13.02 4.98
CA TYR A 812 9.10 14.03 3.93
C TYR A 812 8.80 13.35 2.60
N ASN A 813 7.68 13.70 1.99
CA ASN A 813 7.33 13.19 0.67
C ASN A 813 8.28 13.77 -0.39
N VAL A 814 8.96 12.86 -1.10
CA VAL A 814 9.86 13.17 -2.20
C VAL A 814 9.54 12.29 -3.39
N GLY A 815 9.98 12.66 -4.60
CA GLY A 815 9.67 11.84 -5.75
C GLY A 815 10.12 12.45 -7.05
N ALA A 816 9.64 11.86 -8.14
CA ALA A 816 9.85 12.36 -9.48
C ALA A 816 8.51 12.51 -10.21
N SER A 817 8.46 13.44 -11.15
CA SER A 817 7.36 13.57 -12.10
C SER A 817 7.89 13.55 -13.52
N ALA A 818 7.09 13.01 -14.43
CA ALA A 818 7.36 13.03 -15.85
C ALA A 818 6.17 13.61 -16.60
N SER A 819 6.42 14.39 -17.63
CA SER A 819 5.38 14.98 -18.47
C SER A 819 5.74 14.92 -19.94
N ALA A 820 4.77 14.57 -20.78
CA ALA A 820 4.82 14.59 -22.22
C ALA A 820 3.41 14.82 -22.80
N ASN A 821 3.29 15.59 -23.87
CA ASN A 821 2.05 15.74 -24.64
C ASN A 821 0.81 16.10 -23.80
N ALA A 822 0.94 16.99 -22.81
CA ALA A 822 -0.08 17.39 -21.85
C ALA A 822 -0.48 16.33 -20.78
N PHE A 823 0.15 15.16 -20.78
CA PHE A 823 -0.02 14.15 -19.75
C PHE A 823 1.14 14.17 -18.77
N SER A 824 0.88 13.89 -17.51
CA SER A 824 1.91 13.81 -16.48
C SER A 824 1.62 12.68 -15.50
N GLY A 825 2.69 12.07 -14.98
CA GLY A 825 2.65 11.08 -13.93
C GLY A 825 3.65 11.42 -12.83
N THR A 826 3.39 10.97 -11.61
CA THR A 826 4.28 11.19 -10.46
C THR A 826 4.46 9.89 -9.69
N GLY A 827 5.68 9.66 -9.19
CA GLY A 827 5.99 8.60 -8.24
C GLY A 827 6.66 9.17 -7.00
N GLY A 828 6.37 8.59 -5.83
CA GLY A 828 6.82 9.12 -4.55
C GLY A 828 7.50 8.10 -3.65
N ALA A 829 8.33 8.60 -2.75
CA ALA A 829 8.97 7.90 -1.66
C ALA A 829 9.04 8.82 -0.43
N SER A 830 9.43 8.27 0.73
CA SER A 830 9.68 9.05 1.94
C SER A 830 11.18 9.29 2.12
N PHE A 831 11.57 10.54 2.36
CA PHE A 831 12.87 10.86 2.93
C PHE A 831 12.71 11.06 4.43
N VAL A 832 13.46 10.32 5.24
CA VAL A 832 13.36 10.40 6.70
C VAL A 832 14.50 11.22 7.25
N VAL A 833 14.16 12.30 7.95
CA VAL A 833 15.12 13.09 8.73
C VAL A 833 15.03 12.66 10.18
N ASP A 834 16.17 12.23 10.72
CA ASP A 834 16.36 11.99 12.14
C ASP A 834 17.67 12.62 12.59
N ASN A 835 17.54 13.73 13.29
CA ASN A 835 18.70 14.42 13.85
C ASN A 835 19.08 13.71 15.15
N PRO A 836 20.24 13.05 15.22
CA PRO A 836 20.66 12.43 16.45
C PRO A 836 20.70 13.49 17.55
N THR A 837 19.94 13.30 18.62
CA THR A 837 20.20 14.00 19.87
C THR A 837 21.60 13.57 20.29
N ALA A 838 22.49 14.51 20.47
CA ALA A 838 23.82 14.19 21.00
C ALA A 838 23.64 13.27 22.21
N SER A 839 24.25 12.08 22.16
CA SER A 839 24.15 11.15 23.29
C SER A 839 24.82 11.82 24.47
N ASN A 840 24.10 11.99 25.55
CA ASN A 840 24.67 12.57 26.77
C ASN A 840 25.93 11.79 27.19
N GLN A 841 27.04 12.49 27.30
CA GLN A 841 28.29 11.94 27.80
C GLN A 841 28.41 12.17 29.30
N ALA A 842 29.20 11.35 29.97
CA ALA A 842 29.40 11.55 31.40
C ALA A 842 30.23 12.81 31.65
N PRO A 843 29.94 13.56 32.71
CA PRO A 843 30.75 14.68 33.11
C PRO A 843 32.18 14.27 33.40
N LYS A 844 33.09 15.19 33.29
CA LYS A 844 34.50 14.98 33.56
C LYS A 844 34.83 15.61 34.92
N ALA A 845 35.00 14.77 35.94
CA ALA A 845 35.43 15.19 37.26
C ALA A 845 36.95 15.17 37.34
N LEU A 846 37.55 16.28 37.78
CA LEU A 846 38.96 16.44 37.96
C LEU A 846 39.35 16.56 39.41
N ALA A 847 40.48 15.96 39.81
CA ALA A 847 40.94 15.98 41.20
C ALA A 847 41.33 17.39 41.66
N ASP A 848 40.95 17.68 42.91
CA ASP A 848 41.28 18.93 43.59
C ASP A 848 42.37 18.76 44.64
N SER A 849 43.02 19.86 44.96
CA SER A 849 43.97 19.89 46.06
C SER A 849 43.83 21.17 46.88
N VAL A 850 43.85 21.02 48.19
CA VAL A 850 43.77 22.14 49.12
C VAL A 850 44.84 22.05 50.18
N THR A 851 45.54 23.15 50.38
CA THR A 851 46.57 23.28 51.39
C THR A 851 46.06 24.12 52.55
N LEU A 852 45.92 23.52 53.72
CA LEU A 852 45.49 24.21 54.91
C LEU A 852 46.69 24.89 55.58
N SER A 853 46.53 26.13 56.06
CA SER A 853 47.48 26.86 56.89
C SER A 853 47.18 26.71 58.40
N SER A 854 45.99 26.24 58.74
CA SER A 854 45.52 25.97 60.11
C SER A 854 44.45 24.88 60.14
N LEU A 855 44.08 24.41 61.32
CA LEU A 855 43.00 23.40 61.52
C LEU A 855 41.58 24.04 61.55
N THR A 856 41.32 25.05 60.70
CA THR A 856 40.02 25.66 60.51
C THR A 856 39.26 25.07 59.34
N PRO A 857 37.94 24.98 59.36
CA PRO A 857 37.16 24.54 58.21
C PRO A 857 37.42 25.38 56.96
N VAL A 858 37.46 24.72 55.80
CA VAL A 858 37.68 25.34 54.52
C VAL A 858 36.56 24.93 53.53
N ASN A 859 36.05 25.92 52.77
CA ASN A 859 35.15 25.68 51.68
C ASN A 859 35.90 25.39 50.42
N ILE A 860 35.50 24.35 49.70
CA ILE A 860 36.16 23.88 48.47
C ILE A 860 35.11 23.89 47.37
N ASN A 861 35.30 24.65 46.31
CA ASN A 861 34.48 24.63 45.13
C ASN A 861 35.03 23.55 44.17
N VAL A 862 34.68 22.31 44.42
CA VAL A 862 35.15 21.16 43.66
C VAL A 862 34.62 21.13 42.20
N LEU A 863 33.56 21.87 41.92
CA LEU A 863 33.01 21.98 40.55
C LEU A 863 33.79 22.98 39.66
N ALA A 864 34.78 23.71 40.21
CA ALA A 864 35.44 24.80 39.47
C ALA A 864 36.26 24.33 38.29
N ASN A 865 36.82 23.12 38.33
CA ASN A 865 37.66 22.50 37.29
C ASN A 865 36.93 21.35 36.58
N ASP A 866 35.68 21.02 36.98
CA ASP A 866 34.88 20.01 36.39
C ASP A 866 34.14 20.55 35.15
N SER A 867 33.81 19.67 34.21
CA SER A 867 33.13 20.05 32.97
C SER A 867 32.23 18.94 32.50
N ASP A 868 31.19 19.33 31.76
CA ASP A 868 30.35 18.44 31.02
C ASP A 868 30.57 18.66 29.52
N PRO A 869 30.75 17.60 28.73
CA PRO A 869 30.97 17.73 27.28
C PRO A 869 29.85 18.47 26.55
N GLU A 870 28.62 18.36 27.01
CA GLU A 870 27.43 19.01 26.45
C GLU A 870 27.12 20.35 27.12
N GLY A 871 27.89 20.73 28.15
CA GLY A 871 27.69 21.96 28.91
C GLY A 871 26.54 21.92 29.91
N SER A 872 26.09 20.73 30.31
CA SER A 872 25.04 20.54 31.31
C SER A 872 25.49 21.05 32.68
N ALA A 873 24.54 21.57 33.48
CA ALA A 873 24.85 22.02 34.82
C ALA A 873 25.21 20.83 35.72
N LEU A 874 26.35 20.95 36.39
CA LEU A 874 26.86 19.92 37.28
C LEU A 874 26.37 20.11 38.71
N SER A 875 26.09 19.02 39.38
CA SER A 875 25.73 19.00 40.80
C SER A 875 26.48 17.89 41.54
N ILE A 876 26.82 18.10 42.78
CA ILE A 876 27.43 17.10 43.67
C ILE A 876 26.33 16.17 44.17
N VAL A 877 26.40 14.89 43.88
CA VAL A 877 25.40 13.87 44.25
C VAL A 877 25.83 13.04 45.45
N THR A 878 27.12 12.76 45.60
CA THR A 878 27.66 12.08 46.80
C THR A 878 29.09 12.55 47.10
N PHE A 879 29.52 12.33 48.30
CA PHE A 879 30.89 12.53 48.76
C PHE A 879 31.23 11.62 49.95
N THR A 880 32.50 11.29 50.07
CA THR A 880 32.99 10.49 51.21
C THR A 880 33.53 11.40 52.31
N GLN A 881 33.69 10.83 53.46
CA GLN A 881 34.35 11.54 54.58
C GLN A 881 35.87 11.36 54.48
N GLY A 882 36.60 12.38 54.91
CA GLY A 882 38.04 12.25 55.11
C GLY A 882 38.38 11.41 56.31
N ALA A 883 39.47 10.67 56.29
CA ALA A 883 39.92 9.87 57.45
C ALA A 883 40.31 10.73 58.66
N LYS A 884 40.71 11.97 58.42
CA LYS A 884 41.17 12.95 59.46
C LYS A 884 40.37 14.24 59.42
N GLY A 885 39.17 14.23 58.85
CA GLY A 885 38.28 15.42 58.81
C GLY A 885 36.88 15.02 58.35
N LYS A 886 35.92 15.94 58.62
CA LYS A 886 34.53 15.78 58.19
C LYS A 886 34.24 16.62 56.92
N VAL A 887 33.48 16.09 56.00
CA VAL A 887 33.03 16.76 54.79
C VAL A 887 31.51 17.00 54.90
N SER A 888 31.04 18.17 54.50
CA SER A 888 29.62 18.52 54.43
C SER A 888 29.35 19.32 53.15
N LEU A 889 28.20 19.06 52.51
CA LEU A 889 27.72 19.82 51.36
C LEU A 889 27.01 21.10 51.82
N ASN A 890 27.39 22.20 51.20
CA ASN A 890 26.77 23.51 51.44
C ASN A 890 25.62 23.77 50.49
N SER A 891 24.69 24.64 50.88
CA SER A 891 23.52 25.00 50.02
C SER A 891 23.89 25.70 48.70
N ASN A 892 25.13 26.22 48.61
CA ASN A 892 25.65 26.84 47.37
C ASN A 892 26.44 25.86 46.47
N GLY A 893 26.36 24.54 46.73
CA GLY A 893 27.02 23.53 45.90
C GLY A 893 28.53 23.33 46.14
N THR A 894 29.09 23.94 47.21
CA THR A 894 30.48 23.71 47.61
C THR A 894 30.58 22.67 48.72
N LEU A 895 31.76 22.06 48.93
CA LEU A 895 32.01 21.17 50.04
C LEU A 895 32.85 21.90 51.14
N THR A 896 32.41 21.80 52.41
CA THR A 896 33.19 22.23 53.53
C THR A 896 33.96 21.03 54.12
N TYR A 897 35.30 21.13 54.15
CA TYR A 897 36.14 20.19 54.86
C TYR A 897 36.53 20.79 56.22
N SER A 898 36.16 20.06 57.28
CA SER A 898 36.46 20.41 58.68
C SER A 898 37.52 19.47 59.26
N PRO A 899 38.78 19.87 59.33
CA PRO A 899 39.85 19.00 59.78
C PRO A 899 39.68 18.62 61.25
N ALA A 900 40.00 17.37 61.56
CA ALA A 900 40.10 16.91 62.95
C ALA A 900 41.34 17.47 63.62
N LYS A 901 41.30 17.63 64.96
CA LYS A 901 42.50 18.07 65.75
C LYS A 901 43.69 17.12 65.61
N SER A 902 43.47 15.92 65.16
CA SER A 902 44.47 14.89 64.90
C SER A 902 45.12 14.95 63.52
N LEU A 903 44.68 15.87 62.60
CA LEU A 903 45.21 15.99 61.26
C LEU A 903 46.72 16.33 61.31
N LYS A 904 47.56 15.41 60.81
CA LYS A 904 48.99 15.64 60.56
C LYS A 904 49.26 15.13 59.11
N GLY A 905 49.92 15.99 58.33
CA GLY A 905 50.27 15.66 56.94
C GLY A 905 49.05 15.76 55.98
N THR A 906 48.64 14.70 55.39
CA THR A 906 47.58 14.68 54.35
C THR A 906 46.33 13.92 54.75
N ASP A 907 45.21 14.28 54.19
CA ASP A 907 43.96 13.56 54.16
C ASP A 907 43.39 13.57 52.78
N GLN A 908 42.36 12.74 52.50
CA GLN A 908 41.74 12.65 51.18
C GLN A 908 40.27 12.25 51.35
N PHE A 909 39.43 12.78 50.51
CA PHE A 909 38.04 12.33 50.33
C PHE A 909 37.68 12.35 48.83
N SER A 910 36.64 11.65 48.44
CA SER A 910 36.11 11.65 47.07
C SER A 910 34.75 12.33 46.99
N TYR A 911 34.44 12.84 45.81
CA TYR A 911 33.12 13.36 45.48
C TYR A 911 32.65 12.84 44.13
N THR A 912 31.36 12.81 43.92
CA THR A 912 30.72 12.41 42.67
C THR A 912 29.84 13.54 42.18
N ILE A 913 30.01 13.88 40.94
CA ILE A 913 29.19 14.87 40.21
C ILE A 913 28.25 14.20 39.21
N SER A 914 27.17 14.85 38.90
CA SER A 914 26.22 14.39 37.91
C SER A 914 25.72 15.60 37.11
N ASP A 915 25.48 15.35 35.81
CA ASP A 915 24.76 16.22 34.87
C ASP A 915 23.24 16.03 34.89
N GLY A 916 22.76 15.18 35.86
CA GLY A 916 21.36 14.75 35.94
C GLY A 916 21.06 13.44 35.25
N LYS A 917 21.99 12.85 34.47
CA LYS A 917 21.82 11.59 33.73
C LYS A 917 22.95 10.61 33.99
N LEU A 918 24.18 11.07 33.88
CA LEU A 918 25.40 10.30 34.10
C LEU A 918 26.22 10.91 35.23
N SER A 919 27.23 10.19 35.72
CA SER A 919 28.02 10.68 36.85
C SER A 919 29.51 10.36 36.67
N ALA A 920 30.34 11.17 37.26
CA ALA A 920 31.78 10.95 37.34
C ALA A 920 32.29 11.28 38.76
N SER A 921 33.40 10.70 39.15
CA SER A 921 33.93 10.90 40.49
C SER A 921 35.38 11.37 40.43
N ALA A 922 35.76 12.25 41.40
CA ALA A 922 37.11 12.65 41.58
C ALA A 922 37.47 12.72 43.08
N THR A 923 38.73 13.02 43.36
CA THR A 923 39.24 13.07 44.71
C THR A 923 39.72 14.47 45.08
N VAL A 924 39.53 14.83 46.33
CA VAL A 924 40.08 16.03 46.95
C VAL A 924 41.22 15.63 47.87
N SER A 925 42.41 16.15 47.61
CA SER A 925 43.58 15.96 48.44
C SER A 925 43.77 17.14 49.39
N ILE A 926 43.82 16.89 50.67
CA ILE A 926 44.03 17.90 51.71
C ILE A 926 45.44 17.76 52.24
N SER A 927 46.19 18.84 52.32
CA SER A 927 47.52 18.90 52.98
C SER A 927 47.54 19.99 54.01
N LEU A 928 48.13 19.73 55.18
CA LEU A 928 48.37 20.73 56.19
C LEU A 928 49.81 21.23 56.06
N LYS A 929 49.93 22.58 55.78
CA LYS A 929 51.28 23.23 55.72
C LYS A 929 51.89 23.20 57.11
N ARG A 930 53.12 22.64 57.25
CA ARG A 930 53.87 22.64 58.53
C ARG A 930 54.40 24.02 58.82
#